data_b206f0a71ce3910a02434f63db7d23b6
#
_entry.id   b206f0a71ce3910a02434f63db7d23b6
#
_cell.length_a   1.000
_cell.length_b   1.000
_cell.length_c   1.000
_cell.angle_alpha   90.00
_cell.angle_beta   90.00
_cell.angle_gamma   90.00
#
_symmetry.space_group_name_H-M   'P 1'
#
loop_
_entity.id
_entity.type
_entity.pdbx_description
1 polymer ?
#
loop_
_entity_poly.entity_id
_entity_poly.type
_entity_poly.pdbx_seq_one_letter_code
_entity_poly.pdbx_strand_id
1 'polypeptide(L)'
;MKYTFTPQTKTPRYASYRIEALRGMTLLQLRDICEVEGLVNAAIDRLDREELIQIIMTFRGTRERLLLHGYSEEKLAHLKQALKQIHLISLPHDRLQLPSKISLFNDLDTGFFDDYRVSYQPDLDGVNAFVLDKEDGICAVLRLVSFPGQEGLFLTRLAEFPCETADVRDYRLLLCPQKFSDQLTAAYNQTTTLPGEAQAYIIPLLAFEVCDPVEAAMPLAIDFGTSNTAAGIYISRLYHDKIARHIKPGLLQADSINYLQFLSAEAAPTPILPTVISVDRIQGNQVTWRYGFDADGLMAQGYLGQGVCVFYDLKRWSASYETVETLTDSQGHQLTMPRKKIIQAYFDYIIHSAQQQFKCKFTKLFLSYPVKQRERFISLYREMYAGYDLLESEMFDEGIAVLYSIIGMQIDKKNYREDQENHALIMDCGGGTTDQSSAAFRIRTGRAAFEIDITTAYENGDTNFGGNNLTFRLMQLLKIEMARKLGGQGKSLTELTAALDFDQYRAVDDLGREAIYREIEAAYQQAENLIPTRYREYEYSGREEYYKVYNNFHYLFMLAERVKKAFFANAQILRIIVTSEPTASQPDTVPIEAQRWKLAVKTKGTLQVQKHIPLVSINTRQVQAVFQADIYDIVRRFIGRLYANNQLAPYKIIKLTGQSCKIGLFRDAVKEYVPGALIRQEQGPQADNYRLKLTCLDGAIRYLRDKTLGLAKVNIQYGRPAIPYVLTAYTHRGEPVTLIQSLDRRSQSGSVSRNIAASEVEFTLGDAAGHEKYKFLISCDPDTFEPVTYEEIEASYGEQIPQAEVDVIENGEVCYFVLVDEGQWGFTLVPIARKDETLQLGPRQLHSFENDSWMVNYFDGLH
;
A
#
# COMPACT_ATOMS: atom_id res chain seq x y z
N MET A 1 -3.17 -20.25 45.49
CA MET A 1 -1.83 -20.30 44.87
C MET A 1 -1.42 -18.89 44.51
N LYS A 2 -0.21 -18.43 44.89
CA LYS A 2 0.31 -17.15 44.41
C LYS A 2 0.93 -17.40 43.02
N TYR A 3 0.41 -16.73 42.00
CA TYR A 3 1.01 -16.73 40.69
C TYR A 3 2.28 -15.88 40.72
N THR A 4 3.36 -16.38 40.14
CA THR A 4 4.63 -15.65 40.03
C THR A 4 4.67 -14.99 38.65
N PHE A 5 4.72 -13.67 38.58
CA PHE A 5 4.93 -12.91 37.38
C PHE A 5 6.40 -12.59 37.25
N THR A 6 6.97 -12.73 36.06
CA THR A 6 8.34 -12.36 35.79
C THR A 6 8.34 -10.99 35.09
N PRO A 7 8.72 -9.91 35.78
CA PRO A 7 8.99 -8.66 35.11
C PRO A 7 10.28 -8.85 34.30
N GLN A 8 10.20 -8.70 33.00
CA GLN A 8 11.39 -8.79 32.18
C GLN A 8 12.21 -7.51 32.26
N THR A 9 13.49 -7.65 32.60
CA THR A 9 14.41 -6.55 32.87
C THR A 9 15.16 -5.99 31.65
N LYS A 10 14.87 -6.41 30.42
CA LYS A 10 15.40 -5.78 29.19
C LYS A 10 14.33 -5.83 28.11
N THR A 11 13.90 -4.67 27.71
CA THR A 11 12.84 -4.33 26.78
C THR A 11 12.93 -5.00 25.42
N PRO A 12 12.28 -6.12 25.18
CA PRO A 12 11.75 -6.41 23.85
C PRO A 12 10.55 -5.48 23.63
N ARG A 13 10.34 -5.06 22.38
CA ARG A 13 9.15 -4.28 22.01
C ARG A 13 7.93 -5.18 22.11
N TYR A 14 7.14 -5.01 23.15
CA TYR A 14 5.90 -5.77 23.32
C TYR A 14 4.72 -5.01 22.69
N ALA A 15 3.76 -5.76 22.15
CA ALA A 15 2.51 -5.17 21.72
C ALA A 15 1.77 -4.56 22.91
N SER A 16 1.16 -3.41 22.71
CA SER A 16 0.27 -2.81 23.69
C SER A 16 -1.17 -3.16 23.33
N TYR A 17 -1.96 -3.58 24.32
CA TYR A 17 -3.31 -4.08 24.12
C TYR A 17 -4.35 -3.13 24.72
N ARG A 18 -5.45 -2.92 24.00
CA ARG A 18 -6.63 -2.22 24.50
C ARG A 18 -7.56 -3.21 25.21
N ILE A 19 -8.20 -2.79 26.28
CA ILE A 19 -9.11 -3.67 27.03
C ILE A 19 -10.25 -4.21 26.16
N GLU A 20 -10.76 -3.38 25.24
CA GLU A 20 -11.81 -3.76 24.30
C GLU A 20 -11.32 -4.83 23.33
N ALA A 21 -10.10 -4.69 22.82
CA ALA A 21 -9.48 -5.70 21.95
C ALA A 21 -9.30 -7.03 22.68
N LEU A 22 -8.86 -6.99 23.94
CA LEU A 22 -8.74 -8.19 24.79
C LEU A 22 -10.09 -8.83 25.09
N ARG A 23 -11.12 -8.02 25.34
CA ARG A 23 -12.49 -8.51 25.52
C ARG A 23 -13.08 -9.16 24.27
N GLY A 24 -12.62 -8.78 23.09
CA GLY A 24 -12.97 -9.44 21.84
C GLY A 24 -12.23 -10.76 21.57
N MET A 25 -11.15 -11.05 22.29
CA MET A 25 -10.32 -12.24 22.10
C MET A 25 -10.91 -13.49 22.77
N THR A 26 -10.61 -14.65 22.21
CA THR A 26 -10.94 -15.93 22.83
C THR A 26 -10.03 -16.20 24.04
N LEU A 27 -10.46 -17.10 24.93
CA LEU A 27 -9.65 -17.55 26.08
C LEU A 27 -8.28 -18.09 25.63
N LEU A 28 -8.26 -18.83 24.51
CA LEU A 28 -7.04 -19.37 23.93
C LEU A 28 -6.07 -18.26 23.49
N GLN A 29 -6.57 -17.21 22.86
CA GLN A 29 -5.76 -16.07 22.44
C GLN A 29 -5.17 -15.30 23.62
N LEU A 30 -5.97 -15.10 24.68
CA LEU A 30 -5.48 -14.44 25.90
C LEU A 30 -4.38 -15.26 26.59
N ARG A 31 -4.56 -16.59 26.63
CA ARG A 31 -3.52 -17.52 27.15
C ARG A 31 -2.27 -17.46 26.30
N ASP A 32 -2.43 -17.40 24.98
CA ASP A 32 -1.34 -17.30 24.03
C ASP A 32 -0.50 -16.03 24.23
N ILE A 33 -1.16 -14.89 24.39
CA ILE A 33 -0.47 -13.64 24.71
C ILE A 33 0.33 -13.78 26.00
N CYS A 34 -0.29 -14.31 27.05
CA CYS A 34 0.38 -14.48 28.33
C CYS A 34 1.57 -15.46 28.28
N GLU A 35 1.45 -16.53 27.47
CA GLU A 35 2.51 -17.52 27.27
C GLU A 35 3.67 -16.96 26.44
N VAL A 36 3.35 -16.36 25.28
CA VAL A 36 4.34 -15.82 24.34
C VAL A 36 5.10 -14.64 24.92
N GLU A 37 4.40 -13.78 25.69
CA GLU A 37 5.04 -12.61 26.30
C GLU A 37 5.60 -12.89 27.70
N GLY A 38 5.51 -14.13 28.16
CA GLY A 38 6.05 -14.53 29.45
C GLY A 38 5.42 -13.81 30.64
N LEU A 39 4.14 -13.45 30.54
CA LEU A 39 3.43 -12.71 31.60
C LEU A 39 3.05 -13.60 32.77
N VAL A 40 2.92 -14.90 32.53
CA VAL A 40 2.57 -15.91 33.55
C VAL A 40 3.48 -17.13 33.41
N ASN A 41 4.18 -17.51 34.47
CA ASN A 41 5.15 -18.62 34.43
C ASN A 41 4.55 -20.01 34.72
N ALA A 42 3.37 -20.09 35.34
CA ALA A 42 2.75 -21.36 35.67
C ALA A 42 1.23 -21.26 35.78
N ALA A 43 0.56 -22.39 35.56
CA ALA A 43 -0.88 -22.56 35.76
C ALA A 43 -1.79 -21.66 34.90
N ILE A 44 -1.31 -21.23 33.72
CA ILE A 44 -2.09 -20.40 32.78
C ILE A 44 -3.43 -21.04 32.42
N ASP A 45 -3.50 -22.35 32.34
CA ASP A 45 -4.71 -23.12 32.02
C ASP A 45 -5.82 -23.02 33.09
N ARG A 46 -5.47 -22.58 34.31
CA ARG A 46 -6.40 -22.41 35.42
C ARG A 46 -6.96 -20.99 35.53
N LEU A 47 -6.40 -20.05 34.79
CA LEU A 47 -6.87 -18.67 34.79
C LEU A 47 -8.11 -18.51 33.94
N ASP A 48 -9.08 -17.80 34.47
CA ASP A 48 -10.26 -17.44 33.70
C ASP A 48 -9.98 -16.26 32.74
N ARG A 49 -10.96 -15.92 31.95
CA ARG A 49 -10.82 -14.88 30.92
C ARG A 49 -10.53 -13.50 31.50
N GLU A 50 -11.22 -13.13 32.56
CA GLU A 50 -11.06 -11.79 33.17
C GLU A 50 -9.72 -11.68 33.89
N GLU A 51 -9.26 -12.74 34.51
CA GLU A 51 -7.93 -12.79 35.13
C GLU A 51 -6.82 -12.61 34.10
N LEU A 52 -6.93 -13.29 32.94
CA LEU A 52 -5.98 -13.13 31.84
C LEU A 52 -6.00 -11.71 31.26
N ILE A 53 -7.18 -11.13 31.05
CA ILE A 53 -7.32 -9.73 30.62
C ILE A 53 -6.68 -8.78 31.62
N GLN A 54 -6.90 -8.98 32.90
CA GLN A 54 -6.30 -8.17 33.96
C GLN A 54 -4.78 -8.25 33.95
N ILE A 55 -4.22 -9.45 33.77
CA ILE A 55 -2.78 -9.67 33.67
C ILE A 55 -2.22 -8.95 32.45
N ILE A 56 -2.81 -9.16 31.28
CA ILE A 56 -2.36 -8.52 30.04
C ILE A 56 -2.45 -7.00 30.18
N MET A 57 -3.56 -6.48 30.70
CA MET A 57 -3.72 -5.04 30.93
C MET A 57 -2.71 -4.47 31.90
N THR A 58 -2.34 -5.22 32.94
CA THR A 58 -1.35 -4.76 33.96
C THR A 58 0.03 -4.59 33.32
N PHE A 59 0.46 -5.52 32.47
CA PHE A 59 1.81 -5.54 31.91
C PHE A 59 1.92 -4.99 30.48
N ARG A 60 0.82 -4.97 29.72
CA ARG A 60 0.78 -4.65 28.30
C ARG A 60 -0.42 -3.81 27.89
N GLY A 61 -1.27 -3.42 28.83
CA GLY A 61 -2.46 -2.61 28.52
C GLY A 61 -2.11 -1.18 28.11
N THR A 62 -2.84 -0.65 27.15
CA THR A 62 -2.87 0.79 26.90
C THR A 62 -3.67 1.46 28.01
N ARG A 63 -3.19 2.59 28.47
CA ARG A 63 -3.87 3.37 29.53
C ARG A 63 -4.84 4.39 28.94
N GLU A 64 -5.44 4.10 27.78
CA GLU A 64 -6.40 4.99 27.12
C GLU A 64 -7.57 5.39 27.98
N ARG A 65 -7.98 4.53 28.92
CA ARG A 65 -9.04 4.86 29.88
C ARG A 65 -8.72 6.07 30.76
N LEU A 66 -7.44 6.44 30.89
CA LEU A 66 -7.00 7.59 31.66
C LEU A 66 -7.01 8.89 30.86
N LEU A 67 -7.31 8.80 29.54
CA LEU A 67 -7.25 9.91 28.61
C LEU A 67 -8.65 10.42 28.28
N LEU A 68 -8.79 11.75 28.21
CA LEU A 68 -9.98 12.37 27.68
C LEU A 68 -10.10 12.03 26.19
N HIS A 69 -11.30 11.67 25.73
CA HIS A 69 -11.61 11.39 24.34
C HIS A 69 -13.09 11.72 24.05
N GLY A 70 -13.42 11.90 22.75
CA GLY A 70 -14.75 12.26 22.36
C GLY A 70 -15.11 13.66 22.81
N TYR A 71 -14.64 14.69 22.12
CA TYR A 71 -14.89 16.08 22.47
C TYR A 71 -16.39 16.37 22.61
N SER A 72 -16.74 17.08 23.69
CA SER A 72 -18.05 17.65 23.92
C SER A 72 -17.85 18.99 24.61
N GLU A 73 -18.43 20.04 24.08
CA GLU A 73 -18.34 21.41 24.64
C GLU A 73 -18.88 21.45 26.08
N GLU A 74 -20.02 20.82 26.33
CA GLU A 74 -20.65 20.74 27.66
C GLU A 74 -19.73 20.04 28.67
N LYS A 75 -19.17 18.87 28.31
CA LYS A 75 -18.25 18.13 29.17
C LYS A 75 -16.97 18.90 29.44
N LEU A 76 -16.40 19.57 28.43
CA LEU A 76 -15.22 20.39 28.61
C LEU A 76 -15.48 21.61 29.49
N ALA A 77 -16.63 22.27 29.31
CA ALA A 77 -17.03 23.40 30.17
C ALA A 77 -17.20 22.96 31.62
N HIS A 78 -17.83 21.79 31.87
CA HIS A 78 -17.94 21.20 33.21
C HIS A 78 -16.56 20.91 33.81
N LEU A 79 -15.65 20.30 33.05
CA LEU A 79 -14.28 20.02 33.49
C LEU A 79 -13.49 21.31 33.79
N LYS A 80 -13.61 22.35 32.95
CA LYS A 80 -13.03 23.69 33.17
C LYS A 80 -13.50 24.29 34.50
N GLN A 81 -14.80 24.20 34.80
CA GLN A 81 -15.35 24.69 36.05
C GLN A 81 -14.87 23.87 37.26
N ALA A 82 -14.89 22.54 37.15
CA ALA A 82 -14.47 21.63 38.20
C ALA A 82 -12.97 21.82 38.53
N LEU A 83 -12.11 22.00 37.55
CA LEU A 83 -10.68 22.19 37.74
C LEU A 83 -10.33 23.49 38.48
N LYS A 84 -11.10 24.58 38.27
CA LYS A 84 -10.95 25.84 38.97
C LYS A 84 -11.28 25.74 40.49
N GLN A 85 -11.99 24.70 40.91
CA GLN A 85 -12.40 24.50 42.30
C GLN A 85 -11.44 23.61 43.10
N ILE A 86 -10.44 23.03 42.43
CA ILE A 86 -9.46 22.14 43.08
C ILE A 86 -8.27 22.94 43.55
N HIS A 87 -7.83 22.63 44.80
CA HIS A 87 -6.52 23.09 45.27
C HIS A 87 -5.42 22.17 44.68
N LEU A 88 -4.68 22.68 43.68
CA LEU A 88 -3.59 21.95 43.05
C LEU A 88 -2.31 22.08 43.85
N ILE A 89 -1.79 20.95 44.31
CA ILE A 89 -0.51 20.86 45.02
C ILE A 89 0.56 20.48 44.01
N SER A 90 1.57 21.37 43.85
CA SER A 90 2.67 21.15 42.91
C SER A 90 3.60 20.05 43.38
N LEU A 91 3.81 19.03 42.59
CA LEU A 91 4.85 18.02 42.77
C LEU A 91 6.22 18.57 42.36
N PRO A 92 7.32 18.10 43.00
CA PRO A 92 8.68 18.46 42.58
C PRO A 92 8.94 18.02 41.12
N HIS A 93 9.42 18.93 40.30
CA HIS A 93 9.64 18.68 38.87
C HIS A 93 11.06 18.95 38.36
N ASP A 94 12.02 19.17 39.27
CA ASP A 94 13.41 19.50 38.96
C ASP A 94 14.12 18.46 38.07
N ARG A 95 13.64 17.24 38.05
CA ARG A 95 14.17 16.14 37.22
C ARG A 95 13.47 15.99 35.87
N LEU A 96 12.35 16.67 35.64
CA LEU A 96 11.63 16.62 34.37
C LEU A 96 12.27 17.57 33.37
N GLN A 97 12.72 17.02 32.25
CA GLN A 97 13.08 17.81 31.07
C GLN A 97 11.85 17.96 30.21
N LEU A 98 11.48 19.18 29.90
CA LEU A 98 10.21 19.55 29.31
C LEU A 98 10.39 20.62 28.24
N PRO A 99 9.53 20.70 27.22
CA PRO A 99 9.50 21.83 26.32
C PRO A 99 9.10 23.09 27.09
N SER A 100 9.89 24.17 26.95
CA SER A 100 9.60 25.46 27.57
C SER A 100 8.63 26.31 26.74
N LYS A 101 8.47 25.97 25.48
CA LYS A 101 7.55 26.63 24.51
C LYS A 101 6.73 25.59 23.80
N ILE A 102 5.44 25.88 23.66
CA ILE A 102 4.50 25.01 22.96
C ILE A 102 3.76 25.87 21.91
N SER A 103 3.79 25.45 20.65
CA SER A 103 3.00 26.02 19.56
C SER A 103 2.05 24.96 19.03
N LEU A 104 0.77 25.21 19.09
CA LEU A 104 -0.26 24.33 18.55
C LEU A 104 -0.89 24.95 17.31
N PHE A 105 -1.36 24.10 16.41
CA PHE A 105 -2.04 24.57 15.21
C PHE A 105 -3.53 24.15 15.27
N ASN A 106 -4.42 25.07 14.91
CA ASN A 106 -5.85 24.74 14.81
C ASN A 106 -6.08 23.62 13.80
N ASP A 107 -7.00 22.72 14.11
CA ASP A 107 -7.36 21.56 13.29
C ASP A 107 -6.20 20.58 12.96
N LEU A 108 -5.04 20.69 13.61
CA LEU A 108 -3.94 19.76 13.44
C LEU A 108 -3.59 19.09 14.77
N ASP A 109 -3.35 17.79 14.71
CA ASP A 109 -2.81 17.04 15.83
C ASP A 109 -1.33 17.34 16.03
N THR A 110 -0.81 17.00 17.21
CA THR A 110 0.61 16.92 17.47
C THR A 110 1.00 15.50 17.84
N GLY A 111 2.26 15.16 17.60
CA GLY A 111 2.74 13.81 17.86
C GLY A 111 4.25 13.73 17.92
N PHE A 112 4.79 12.58 17.56
CA PHE A 112 6.22 12.29 17.64
C PHE A 112 7.10 13.32 16.89
N PHE A 113 6.66 13.82 15.74
CA PHE A 113 7.43 14.74 14.90
C PHE A 113 7.44 16.17 15.41
N ASP A 114 6.56 16.52 16.35
CA ASP A 114 6.55 17.86 16.97
C ASP A 114 7.64 18.04 18.04
N ASP A 115 8.26 16.95 18.46
CA ASP A 115 9.38 16.92 19.43
C ASP A 115 9.07 17.55 20.81
N TYR A 116 7.80 17.51 21.23
CA TYR A 116 7.43 17.89 22.58
C TYR A 116 7.73 16.75 23.56
N ARG A 117 9.02 16.44 23.69
CA ARG A 117 9.50 15.35 24.51
C ARG A 117 9.52 15.73 25.99
N VAL A 118 9.12 14.78 26.82
CA VAL A 118 9.20 14.84 28.29
C VAL A 118 10.07 13.70 28.76
N SER A 119 10.93 13.92 29.73
CA SER A 119 11.72 12.85 30.35
C SER A 119 10.78 11.80 30.95
N TYR A 120 11.23 10.54 30.89
CA TYR A 120 10.41 9.41 31.33
C TYR A 120 10.11 9.45 32.83
N GLN A 121 8.81 9.36 33.17
CA GLN A 121 8.29 9.11 34.50
C GLN A 121 7.17 8.07 34.37
N PRO A 122 7.27 6.91 35.04
CA PRO A 122 6.30 5.82 34.86
C PRO A 122 4.86 6.16 35.20
N ASP A 123 4.64 7.08 36.13
CA ASP A 123 3.32 7.56 36.56
C ASP A 123 2.69 8.59 35.60
N LEU A 124 3.44 9.02 34.59
CA LEU A 124 3.00 9.97 33.59
C LEU A 124 2.71 9.34 32.21
N ASP A 125 2.98 8.06 32.01
CA ASP A 125 2.70 7.41 30.72
C ASP A 125 1.20 7.18 30.53
N GLY A 126 0.64 7.68 29.40
CA GLY A 126 -0.78 7.56 29.05
C GLY A 126 -1.69 8.40 29.95
N VAL A 127 -1.30 9.61 30.31
CA VAL A 127 -2.07 10.53 31.17
C VAL A 127 -2.44 11.83 30.45
N ASN A 128 -3.47 12.50 30.98
CA ASN A 128 -3.86 13.82 30.51
C ASN A 128 -2.87 14.89 30.97
N ALA A 129 -2.67 15.87 30.10
CA ALA A 129 -1.95 17.10 30.36
C ALA A 129 -2.74 18.29 29.83
N PHE A 130 -2.55 19.47 30.42
CA PHE A 130 -3.27 20.67 30.01
C PHE A 130 -2.32 21.85 29.96
N VAL A 131 -2.59 22.77 29.05
CA VAL A 131 -2.04 24.12 29.14
C VAL A 131 -3.11 24.97 29.85
N LEU A 132 -2.71 25.60 30.93
CA LEU A 132 -3.55 26.48 31.74
C LEU A 132 -3.04 27.92 31.63
N ASP A 133 -3.98 28.86 31.71
CA ASP A 133 -3.68 30.27 31.96
C ASP A 133 -3.41 30.53 33.46
N LYS A 134 -3.17 31.78 33.81
CA LYS A 134 -2.93 32.17 35.19
C LYS A 134 -4.13 32.00 36.14
N GLU A 135 -5.36 31.88 35.58
CA GLU A 135 -6.61 31.73 36.32
C GLU A 135 -7.08 30.24 36.36
N ASP A 136 -6.20 29.32 36.02
CA ASP A 136 -6.47 27.90 35.89
C ASP A 136 -7.52 27.54 34.80
N GLY A 137 -7.68 28.44 33.83
CA GLY A 137 -8.46 28.17 32.65
C GLY A 137 -7.75 27.23 31.69
N ILE A 138 -8.44 26.18 31.20
CA ILE A 138 -7.87 25.24 30.22
C ILE A 138 -7.78 25.92 28.85
N CYS A 139 -6.53 26.16 28.38
CA CYS A 139 -6.23 26.69 27.06
C CYS A 139 -6.05 25.59 26.01
N ALA A 140 -5.54 24.44 26.40
CA ALA A 140 -5.41 23.27 25.54
C ALA A 140 -5.44 21.97 26.32
N VAL A 141 -6.01 20.94 25.68
CA VAL A 141 -6.01 19.56 26.19
C VAL A 141 -4.90 18.80 25.48
N LEU A 142 -3.99 18.23 26.25
CA LEU A 142 -2.84 17.47 25.80
C LEU A 142 -2.83 16.08 26.46
N ARG A 143 -1.98 15.22 25.96
CA ARG A 143 -1.75 13.87 26.48
C ARG A 143 -0.27 13.59 26.53
N LEU A 144 0.16 12.79 27.49
CA LEU A 144 1.50 12.22 27.53
C LEU A 144 1.43 10.77 27.08
N VAL A 145 2.11 10.45 26.00
CA VAL A 145 2.15 9.10 25.43
C VAL A 145 3.57 8.67 25.13
N SER A 146 3.83 7.37 25.28
CA SER A 146 5.05 6.74 24.78
C SER A 146 4.86 6.24 23.36
N PHE A 147 5.89 6.38 22.52
CA PHE A 147 5.93 5.75 21.20
C PHE A 147 6.84 4.51 21.25
N PRO A 148 6.42 3.39 20.67
CA PRO A 148 7.21 2.17 20.64
C PRO A 148 8.63 2.42 20.12
N GLY A 149 9.65 1.99 20.90
CA GLY A 149 11.06 2.13 20.52
C GLY A 149 11.65 3.53 20.64
N GLN A 150 10.91 4.50 21.14
CA GLN A 150 11.41 5.83 21.46
C GLN A 150 11.60 5.99 22.96
N GLU A 151 12.68 6.68 23.35
CA GLU A 151 12.90 7.03 24.77
C GLU A 151 12.09 8.28 25.13
N GLY A 152 11.51 8.27 26.34
CA GLY A 152 10.73 9.38 26.87
C GLY A 152 9.25 9.34 26.51
N LEU A 153 8.55 10.35 27.00
CA LEU A 153 7.13 10.60 26.72
C LEU A 153 7.02 11.79 25.80
N PHE A 154 5.92 11.88 25.07
CA PHE A 154 5.67 12.97 24.14
C PHE A 154 4.33 13.63 24.46
N LEU A 155 4.31 14.95 24.56
CA LEU A 155 3.08 15.71 24.60
C LEU A 155 2.40 15.65 23.23
N THR A 156 1.19 15.12 23.22
CA THR A 156 0.37 15.01 22.02
C THR A 156 -0.94 15.77 22.20
N ARG A 157 -1.47 16.30 21.11
CA ARG A 157 -2.79 16.91 21.04
C ARG A 157 -3.62 16.19 20.03
N LEU A 158 -4.92 16.07 20.26
CA LEU A 158 -5.89 15.71 19.23
C LEU A 158 -6.62 16.97 18.77
N ALA A 159 -6.74 17.14 17.46
CA ALA A 159 -7.36 18.30 16.83
C ALA A 159 -8.85 18.48 17.20
N GLU A 160 -9.52 17.41 17.63
CA GLU A 160 -10.91 17.45 18.11
C GLU A 160 -11.11 18.38 19.33
N PHE A 161 -10.05 18.59 20.15
CA PHE A 161 -10.12 19.50 21.27
C PHE A 161 -9.68 20.89 20.87
N PRO A 162 -10.55 21.93 21.02
CA PRO A 162 -10.20 23.31 20.70
C PRO A 162 -9.04 23.78 21.57
N CYS A 163 -8.21 24.66 21.02
CA CYS A 163 -7.15 25.32 21.80
C CYS A 163 -7.25 26.83 21.58
N GLU A 164 -7.00 27.59 22.62
CA GLU A 164 -7.16 29.04 22.65
C GLU A 164 -6.03 29.68 23.44
N THR A 165 -5.54 30.82 23.02
CA THR A 165 -4.63 31.66 23.81
C THR A 165 -5.43 32.55 24.75
N ALA A 166 -4.95 32.74 25.97
CA ALA A 166 -5.50 33.73 26.90
C ALA A 166 -4.93 35.13 26.60
N ASP A 167 -5.65 36.16 26.96
CA ASP A 167 -5.20 37.56 26.81
C ASP A 167 -3.96 37.89 27.68
N VAL A 168 -3.57 37.02 28.56
CA VAL A 168 -2.45 37.17 29.50
C VAL A 168 -1.39 36.12 29.23
N ARG A 169 -0.13 36.56 29.24
CA ARG A 169 1.03 35.79 28.78
C ARG A 169 1.60 34.78 29.80
N ASP A 170 0.94 34.50 30.90
CA ASP A 170 1.41 33.56 31.91
C ASP A 170 0.71 32.22 31.73
N TYR A 171 1.45 31.25 31.21
CA TYR A 171 0.94 29.91 30.99
C TYR A 171 1.65 28.87 31.86
N ARG A 172 0.92 27.82 32.19
CA ARG A 172 1.42 26.68 32.94
C ARG A 172 1.05 25.38 32.26
N LEU A 173 1.98 24.43 32.24
CA LEU A 173 1.72 23.04 31.81
C LEU A 173 1.37 22.22 33.04
N LEU A 174 0.18 21.66 33.06
CA LEU A 174 -0.30 20.75 34.07
C LEU A 174 -0.14 19.31 33.57
N LEU A 175 0.71 18.53 34.23
CA LEU A 175 0.81 17.07 33.96
C LEU A 175 0.15 16.34 35.12
N CYS A 176 -0.82 15.48 34.78
CA CYS A 176 -1.67 14.81 35.75
C CYS A 176 -1.15 13.37 36.00
N PRO A 177 -0.61 13.04 37.17
CA PRO A 177 -0.30 11.65 37.51
C PRO A 177 -1.50 10.74 37.35
N GLN A 178 -1.26 9.45 37.14
CA GLN A 178 -2.29 8.46 36.75
C GLN A 178 -3.58 8.56 37.55
N LYS A 179 -3.48 8.64 38.87
CA LYS A 179 -4.66 8.73 39.74
C LYS A 179 -5.50 9.97 39.47
N PHE A 180 -4.85 11.12 39.28
CA PHE A 180 -5.57 12.37 39.01
C PHE A 180 -6.10 12.40 37.56
N SER A 181 -5.35 11.87 36.61
CA SER A 181 -5.80 11.71 35.23
C SER A 181 -7.08 10.85 35.11
N ASP A 182 -7.14 9.76 35.90
CA ASP A 182 -8.34 8.91 35.96
C ASP A 182 -9.54 9.65 36.54
N GLN A 183 -9.34 10.43 37.61
CA GLN A 183 -10.38 11.27 38.21
C GLN A 183 -10.88 12.35 37.28
N LEU A 184 -9.97 13.01 36.51
CA LEU A 184 -10.36 14.00 35.49
C LEU A 184 -11.18 13.38 34.35
N THR A 185 -10.78 12.20 33.92
CA THR A 185 -11.50 11.46 32.87
C THR A 185 -12.89 11.05 33.35
N ALA A 186 -13.01 10.59 34.57
CA ALA A 186 -14.29 10.27 35.18
C ALA A 186 -15.19 11.52 35.34
N ALA A 187 -14.64 12.63 35.79
CA ALA A 187 -15.37 13.89 35.90
C ALA A 187 -15.81 14.46 34.53
N TYR A 188 -14.95 14.33 33.52
CA TYR A 188 -15.30 14.73 32.15
C TYR A 188 -16.52 13.95 31.64
N ASN A 189 -16.62 12.69 31.99
CA ASN A 189 -17.77 11.87 31.63
C ASN A 189 -18.96 12.01 32.59
N GLN A 190 -18.88 12.92 33.59
CA GLN A 190 -19.92 13.20 34.59
C GLN A 190 -20.23 12.01 35.53
N THR A 191 -19.30 11.09 35.67
CA THR A 191 -19.46 9.89 36.52
C THR A 191 -19.05 10.09 37.98
N THR A 192 -18.17 11.08 38.25
CA THR A 192 -17.66 11.37 39.60
C THR A 192 -17.39 12.86 39.79
N THR A 193 -17.36 13.29 41.05
CA THR A 193 -16.90 14.63 41.47
C THR A 193 -15.38 14.61 41.68
N LEU A 194 -14.71 15.72 41.39
CA LEU A 194 -13.28 15.86 41.67
C LEU A 194 -13.00 16.03 43.16
N PRO A 195 -11.82 15.59 43.64
CA PRO A 195 -11.40 15.81 45.02
C PRO A 195 -11.16 17.31 45.26
N GLY A 196 -11.27 17.76 46.54
CA GLY A 196 -10.96 19.14 46.88
C GLY A 196 -9.47 19.52 46.75
N GLU A 197 -8.58 18.52 46.79
CA GLU A 197 -7.14 18.69 46.59
C GLU A 197 -6.61 17.61 45.62
N ALA A 198 -5.65 17.96 44.77
CA ALA A 198 -4.97 17.02 43.86
C ALA A 198 -3.50 17.39 43.70
N GLN A 199 -2.66 16.35 43.60
CA GLN A 199 -1.23 16.49 43.30
C GLN A 199 -0.99 16.40 41.80
N ALA A 200 -0.24 17.37 41.24
CA ALA A 200 0.11 17.42 39.82
C ALA A 200 1.46 18.11 39.63
N TYR A 201 2.09 17.92 38.49
CA TYR A 201 3.25 18.69 38.09
C TYR A 201 2.77 19.99 37.42
N ILE A 202 3.08 21.12 38.02
CA ILE A 202 2.71 22.46 37.57
C ILE A 202 3.97 23.18 37.11
N ILE A 203 4.12 23.36 35.81
CA ILE A 203 5.38 23.81 35.21
C ILE A 203 5.12 25.10 34.43
N PRO A 204 5.84 26.20 34.74
CA PRO A 204 5.73 27.44 33.98
C PRO A 204 6.16 27.24 32.53
N LEU A 205 5.39 27.75 31.58
CA LEU A 205 5.75 27.83 30.17
C LEU A 205 6.25 29.24 29.83
N LEU A 206 7.37 29.31 29.11
CA LEU A 206 7.90 30.57 28.61
C LEU A 206 7.04 31.19 27.48
N ALA A 207 6.43 30.32 26.68
CA ALA A 207 5.50 30.74 25.64
C ALA A 207 4.51 29.62 25.29
N PHE A 208 3.29 30.06 25.01
CA PHE A 208 2.25 29.22 24.41
C PHE A 208 1.61 30.00 23.25
N GLU A 209 1.57 29.40 22.09
CA GLU A 209 1.02 30.01 20.86
C GLU A 209 0.00 29.05 20.22
N VAL A 210 -1.09 29.59 19.75
CA VAL A 210 -2.05 28.90 18.88
C VAL A 210 -1.99 29.57 17.51
N CYS A 211 -1.71 28.78 16.48
CA CYS A 211 -1.50 29.24 15.12
C CYS A 211 -2.54 28.63 14.20
N ASP A 212 -2.92 29.35 13.15
CA ASP A 212 -3.68 28.75 12.06
C ASP A 212 -2.72 28.13 11.04
N PRO A 213 -3.01 26.91 10.56
CA PRO A 213 -2.20 26.34 9.50
C PRO A 213 -2.38 27.14 8.21
N VAL A 214 -1.26 27.48 7.58
CA VAL A 214 -1.27 28.21 6.31
C VAL A 214 -1.66 27.30 5.16
N GLU A 215 -2.26 27.85 4.12
CA GLU A 215 -2.48 27.11 2.88
C GLU A 215 -1.15 26.81 2.20
N ALA A 216 -0.96 25.55 1.76
CA ALA A 216 0.25 25.14 1.08
C ALA A 216 0.31 25.74 -0.32
N ALA A 217 1.42 26.43 -0.64
CA ALA A 217 1.63 26.97 -1.99
C ALA A 217 1.89 25.87 -3.03
N MET A 218 2.39 24.71 -2.59
CA MET A 218 2.70 23.54 -3.43
C MET A 218 1.66 22.44 -3.21
N PRO A 219 1.29 21.72 -4.26
CA PRO A 219 0.42 20.55 -4.14
C PRO A 219 1.07 19.45 -3.30
N LEU A 220 0.27 18.68 -2.58
CA LEU A 220 0.72 17.41 -2.02
C LEU A 220 0.76 16.37 -3.14
N ALA A 221 1.93 15.79 -3.38
CA ALA A 221 2.09 14.66 -4.29
C ALA A 221 1.99 13.36 -3.51
N ILE A 222 1.20 12.40 -4.02
CA ILE A 222 1.04 11.07 -3.44
C ILE A 222 1.29 10.03 -4.54
N ASP A 223 2.27 9.16 -4.29
CA ASP A 223 2.55 7.98 -5.11
C ASP A 223 1.88 6.76 -4.47
N PHE A 224 0.76 6.35 -5.05
CA PHE A 224 -0.06 5.25 -4.55
C PHE A 224 0.39 3.92 -5.13
N GLY A 225 1.31 3.24 -4.47
CA GLY A 225 1.79 1.93 -4.90
C GLY A 225 0.95 0.76 -4.36
N THR A 226 1.02 -0.39 -5.02
CA THR A 226 0.30 -1.62 -4.61
C THR A 226 0.69 -2.09 -3.21
N SER A 227 1.99 -2.11 -2.90
CA SER A 227 2.47 -2.59 -1.58
C SER A 227 2.80 -1.46 -0.61
N ASN A 228 3.16 -0.28 -1.11
CA ASN A 228 3.51 0.86 -0.26
C ASN A 228 3.17 2.16 -0.98
N THR A 229 2.79 3.14 -0.20
CA THR A 229 2.48 4.51 -0.63
C THR A 229 3.52 5.47 -0.07
N ALA A 230 3.85 6.50 -0.83
CA ALA A 230 4.70 7.60 -0.39
C ALA A 230 4.04 8.94 -0.73
N ALA A 231 4.33 9.97 0.06
CA ALA A 231 3.84 11.32 -0.19
C ALA A 231 4.92 12.36 0.13
N GLY A 232 4.78 13.54 -0.46
CA GLY A 232 5.75 14.60 -0.21
C GLY A 232 5.41 15.91 -0.92
N ILE A 233 6.23 16.92 -0.64
CA ILE A 233 6.05 18.30 -1.09
C ILE A 233 7.41 18.96 -1.29
N TYR A 234 7.50 19.92 -2.21
CA TYR A 234 8.63 20.84 -2.24
C TYR A 234 8.40 22.00 -1.26
N ILE A 235 9.38 22.25 -0.39
CA ILE A 235 9.34 23.34 0.60
C ILE A 235 10.31 24.41 0.19
N SER A 236 9.79 25.60 -0.18
CA SER A 236 10.61 26.76 -0.45
C SER A 236 11.18 27.36 0.85
N ARG A 237 12.30 28.07 0.75
CA ARG A 237 12.91 28.77 1.89
C ARG A 237 11.92 29.70 2.60
N LEU A 238 11.15 30.46 1.82
CA LEU A 238 10.17 31.38 2.38
C LEU A 238 9.13 30.69 3.25
N TYR A 239 8.67 29.51 2.82
CA TYR A 239 7.72 28.72 3.61
C TYR A 239 8.41 28.07 4.81
N HIS A 240 9.59 27.46 4.60
CA HIS A 240 10.39 26.87 5.66
C HIS A 240 10.64 27.86 6.82
N ASP A 241 11.05 29.09 6.51
CA ASP A 241 11.36 30.10 7.53
C ASP A 241 10.14 30.51 8.36
N LYS A 242 8.93 30.41 7.78
CA LYS A 242 7.67 30.65 8.51
C LYS A 242 7.39 29.59 9.56
N ILE A 243 7.66 28.32 9.25
CA ILE A 243 7.28 27.19 10.10
C ILE A 243 8.44 26.62 10.92
N ALA A 244 9.69 26.94 10.58
CA ALA A 244 10.89 26.33 11.19
C ALA A 244 10.94 26.45 12.72
N ARG A 245 10.37 27.50 13.29
CA ARG A 245 10.29 27.69 14.76
C ARG A 245 9.28 26.77 15.46
N HIS A 246 8.38 26.12 14.70
CA HIS A 246 7.27 25.32 15.21
C HIS A 246 7.47 23.82 14.99
N ILE A 247 8.56 23.42 14.35
CA ILE A 247 8.86 22.04 14.00
C ILE A 247 10.20 21.60 14.58
N LYS A 248 10.38 20.30 14.71
CA LYS A 248 11.66 19.73 15.13
C LYS A 248 12.78 20.17 14.19
N PRO A 249 13.90 20.69 14.73
CA PRO A 249 15.05 21.07 13.92
C PRO A 249 15.56 19.92 13.06
N GLY A 250 15.77 20.18 11.76
CA GLY A 250 16.26 19.18 10.81
C GLY A 250 15.19 18.23 10.25
N LEU A 251 13.94 18.32 10.67
CA LEU A 251 12.85 17.50 10.11
C LEU A 251 12.54 17.90 8.67
N LEU A 252 12.50 19.19 8.38
CA LEU A 252 12.24 19.73 7.06
C LEU A 252 13.44 20.48 6.52
N GLN A 253 13.64 20.43 5.21
CA GLN A 253 14.74 21.08 4.52
C GLN A 253 14.19 22.16 3.58
N ALA A 254 14.78 23.38 3.67
CA ALA A 254 14.47 24.49 2.79
C ALA A 254 14.98 24.23 1.37
N ASP A 255 14.25 24.75 0.37
CA ASP A 255 14.56 24.65 -1.05
C ASP A 255 14.78 23.18 -1.51
N SER A 256 14.03 22.27 -0.92
CA SER A 256 14.20 20.83 -1.11
C SER A 256 12.87 20.08 -1.17
N ILE A 257 12.93 18.87 -1.71
CA ILE A 257 11.85 17.89 -1.62
C ILE A 257 11.85 17.34 -0.20
N ASN A 258 10.69 17.36 0.43
CA ASN A 258 10.47 16.80 1.75
C ASN A 258 9.42 15.69 1.66
N TYR A 259 9.80 14.50 2.08
CA TYR A 259 8.91 13.34 2.10
C TYR A 259 8.20 13.24 3.45
N LEU A 260 6.93 12.90 3.41
CA LEU A 260 6.17 12.55 4.60
C LEU A 260 6.82 11.36 5.32
N GLN A 261 7.03 11.48 6.61
CA GLN A 261 7.64 10.44 7.44
C GLN A 261 6.59 9.71 8.26
N PHE A 262 6.70 8.41 8.33
CA PHE A 262 5.90 7.53 9.18
C PHE A 262 6.81 6.81 10.17
N LEU A 263 6.28 6.29 11.26
CA LEU A 263 7.03 5.40 12.15
C LEU A 263 6.90 3.97 11.65
N SER A 264 8.03 3.33 11.36
CA SER A 264 8.06 1.92 11.00
C SER A 264 7.72 1.01 12.18
N ALA A 265 7.55 -0.27 11.94
CA ALA A 265 7.35 -1.27 13.00
C ALA A 265 8.50 -1.29 14.02
N GLU A 266 9.71 -0.88 13.62
CA GLU A 266 10.88 -0.69 14.49
C GLU A 266 10.95 0.71 15.09
N ALA A 267 9.88 1.52 14.96
CA ALA A 267 9.79 2.90 15.39
C ALA A 267 10.89 3.82 14.82
N ALA A 268 11.41 3.48 13.64
CA ALA A 268 12.31 4.33 12.88
C ALA A 268 11.51 5.17 11.87
N PRO A 269 11.84 6.45 11.66
CA PRO A 269 11.23 7.25 10.61
C PRO A 269 11.47 6.63 9.23
N THR A 270 10.43 6.56 8.42
CA THR A 270 10.46 6.03 7.05
C THR A 270 9.55 6.84 6.13
N PRO A 271 9.96 7.13 4.88
CA PRO A 271 9.16 7.88 3.94
C PRO A 271 8.11 7.03 3.20
N ILE A 272 7.96 5.77 3.56
CA ILE A 272 6.99 4.87 2.94
C ILE A 272 6.03 4.32 3.97
N LEU A 273 4.77 4.17 3.56
CA LEU A 273 3.69 3.55 4.34
C LEU A 273 3.22 2.29 3.63
N PRO A 274 3.14 1.11 4.28
CA PRO A 274 2.47 -0.05 3.70
C PRO A 274 1.05 0.28 3.24
N THR A 275 0.69 -0.13 2.02
CA THR A 275 -0.66 0.09 1.47
C THR A 275 -1.62 -0.94 2.06
N VAL A 276 -1.87 -0.80 3.35
CA VAL A 276 -2.68 -1.72 4.17
C VAL A 276 -3.54 -0.90 5.11
N ILE A 277 -4.80 -1.30 5.25
CA ILE A 277 -5.75 -0.72 6.21
C ILE A 277 -6.49 -1.84 6.92
N SER A 278 -6.79 -1.67 8.18
CA SER A 278 -7.57 -2.64 8.96
C SER A 278 -8.63 -1.95 9.81
N VAL A 279 -9.70 -2.68 10.08
CA VAL A 279 -10.75 -2.23 10.99
C VAL A 279 -10.25 -2.36 12.42
N ASP A 280 -10.26 -1.28 13.18
CA ASP A 280 -9.99 -1.30 14.62
C ASP A 280 -11.29 -1.48 15.41
N ARG A 281 -12.29 -0.63 15.14
CA ARG A 281 -13.57 -0.65 15.84
C ARG A 281 -14.71 -0.14 14.94
N ILE A 282 -15.91 -0.69 15.15
CA ILE A 282 -17.16 -0.22 14.54
C ILE A 282 -18.10 0.27 15.63
N GLN A 283 -18.55 1.50 15.52
CA GLN A 283 -19.53 2.11 16.43
C GLN A 283 -20.65 2.77 15.60
N GLY A 284 -21.82 2.10 15.54
CA GLY A 284 -22.88 2.52 14.64
C GLY A 284 -22.42 2.53 13.18
N ASN A 285 -22.44 3.68 12.53
CA ASN A 285 -21.98 3.86 11.15
C ASN A 285 -20.53 4.39 11.05
N GLN A 286 -19.82 4.52 12.16
CA GLN A 286 -18.46 5.01 12.20
C GLN A 286 -17.48 3.85 12.34
N VAL A 287 -16.39 3.91 11.58
CA VAL A 287 -15.29 2.94 11.62
C VAL A 287 -14.02 3.65 12.07
N THR A 288 -13.39 3.12 13.09
CA THR A 288 -12.02 3.49 13.46
C THR A 288 -11.07 2.55 12.74
N TRP A 289 -10.04 3.11 12.12
CA TRP A 289 -9.11 2.38 11.28
C TRP A 289 -7.71 2.33 11.86
N ARG A 290 -6.95 1.31 11.47
CA ARG A 290 -5.49 1.27 11.58
C ARG A 290 -4.88 1.30 10.19
N TYR A 291 -3.72 1.91 10.06
CA TYR A 291 -3.10 2.19 8.77
C TYR A 291 -1.66 1.66 8.73
N GLY A 292 -1.22 1.30 7.55
CA GLY A 292 0.18 0.99 7.27
C GLY A 292 0.77 -0.03 8.24
N PHE A 293 1.85 0.33 8.92
CA PHE A 293 2.57 -0.56 9.83
C PHE A 293 1.72 -1.08 11.00
N ASP A 294 0.79 -0.27 11.50
CA ASP A 294 -0.09 -0.68 12.59
C ASP A 294 -1.11 -1.72 12.11
N ALA A 295 -1.61 -1.56 10.90
CA ALA A 295 -2.52 -2.52 10.28
C ALA A 295 -1.79 -3.84 9.92
N ASP A 296 -0.61 -3.76 9.32
CA ASP A 296 0.23 -4.92 8.97
C ASP A 296 0.70 -5.66 10.22
N GLY A 297 1.01 -4.92 11.30
CA GLY A 297 1.42 -5.46 12.58
C GLY A 297 0.38 -6.35 13.26
N LEU A 298 -0.93 -6.18 12.96
CA LEU A 298 -1.98 -7.06 13.47
C LEU A 298 -1.76 -8.51 13.04
N MET A 299 -1.35 -8.74 11.79
CA MET A 299 -1.07 -10.09 11.31
C MET A 299 0.18 -10.69 11.97
N ALA A 300 1.16 -9.86 12.33
CA ALA A 300 2.37 -10.30 13.01
C ALA A 300 2.15 -10.67 14.47
N GLN A 301 1.03 -10.27 15.09
CA GLN A 301 0.72 -10.57 16.50
C GLN A 301 0.14 -11.98 16.73
N GLY A 302 -0.03 -12.76 15.68
CA GLY A 302 -0.56 -14.11 15.78
C GLY A 302 -2.07 -14.17 15.60
N TYR A 303 -2.68 -15.19 16.15
CA TYR A 303 -4.12 -15.43 16.11
C TYR A 303 -4.93 -14.26 16.63
N LEU A 304 -5.14 -13.28 15.79
CA LEU A 304 -6.13 -12.26 16.09
C LEU A 304 -7.51 -12.87 15.89
N GLY A 305 -8.35 -12.60 16.85
CA GLY A 305 -9.68 -13.15 16.93
C GLY A 305 -10.45 -13.10 15.63
N GLN A 306 -11.36 -13.98 15.56
CA GLN A 306 -12.22 -14.22 14.44
C GLN A 306 -12.79 -12.91 13.87
N GLY A 307 -12.25 -12.44 12.74
CA GLY A 307 -12.95 -11.50 11.92
C GLY A 307 -12.43 -10.08 11.82
N VAL A 308 -11.25 -9.75 12.31
CA VAL A 308 -10.69 -8.43 12.01
C VAL A 308 -10.36 -8.35 10.52
N CYS A 309 -11.02 -7.42 9.81
CA CYS A 309 -10.74 -7.21 8.40
C CYS A 309 -9.44 -6.45 8.23
N VAL A 310 -8.50 -7.02 7.50
CA VAL A 310 -7.27 -6.39 7.03
C VAL A 310 -7.29 -6.41 5.50
N PHE A 311 -7.16 -5.25 4.89
CA PHE A 311 -7.21 -5.09 3.44
C PHE A 311 -5.85 -4.73 2.89
N TYR A 312 -5.36 -5.58 2.03
CA TYR A 312 -4.14 -5.41 1.26
C TYR A 312 -4.49 -5.05 -0.19
N ASP A 313 -3.49 -4.59 -0.93
CA ASP A 313 -3.59 -4.41 -2.38
C ASP A 313 -4.69 -3.43 -2.84
N LEU A 314 -4.94 -2.40 -2.03
CA LEU A 314 -6.00 -1.41 -2.25
C LEU A 314 -5.96 -0.78 -3.66
N LYS A 315 -4.77 -0.66 -4.25
CA LYS A 315 -4.59 -0.08 -5.59
C LYS A 315 -5.35 -0.86 -6.66
N ARG A 316 -5.43 -2.19 -6.54
CA ARG A 316 -6.17 -3.03 -7.49
C ARG A 316 -7.68 -2.83 -7.42
N TRP A 317 -8.19 -2.38 -6.29
CA TRP A 317 -9.62 -2.07 -6.13
C TRP A 317 -10.10 -0.90 -6.99
N SER A 318 -9.19 -0.13 -7.60
CA SER A 318 -9.55 0.93 -8.54
C SER A 318 -10.39 0.44 -9.73
N ALA A 319 -10.29 -0.84 -10.09
CA ALA A 319 -11.10 -1.44 -11.15
C ALA A 319 -12.54 -1.76 -10.70
N SER A 320 -12.78 -1.87 -9.39
CA SER A 320 -14.07 -2.29 -8.79
C SER A 320 -14.38 -1.51 -7.51
N TYR A 321 -14.11 -0.21 -7.50
CA TYR A 321 -14.20 0.63 -6.30
C TYR A 321 -15.62 0.81 -5.75
N GLU A 322 -16.65 0.53 -6.55
CA GLU A 322 -18.05 0.54 -6.12
C GLU A 322 -18.46 -0.75 -5.40
N THR A 323 -17.69 -1.82 -5.51
CA THR A 323 -17.98 -3.07 -4.81
C THR A 323 -18.10 -2.83 -3.30
N VAL A 324 -19.11 -3.41 -2.69
CA VAL A 324 -19.37 -3.28 -1.26
C VAL A 324 -18.66 -4.39 -0.49
N GLU A 325 -17.88 -3.99 0.51
CA GLU A 325 -17.20 -4.90 1.44
C GLU A 325 -17.94 -4.96 2.77
N THR A 326 -17.94 -6.14 3.40
CA THR A 326 -18.42 -6.32 4.76
C THR A 326 -17.26 -6.21 5.73
N LEU A 327 -17.28 -5.16 6.52
CA LEU A 327 -16.32 -4.90 7.58
C LEU A 327 -16.71 -5.65 8.85
N THR A 328 -15.74 -6.16 9.58
CA THR A 328 -15.96 -6.77 10.89
C THR A 328 -14.85 -6.33 11.85
N ASP A 329 -15.20 -5.88 13.04
CA ASP A 329 -14.25 -5.55 14.10
C ASP A 329 -13.94 -6.75 15.02
N SER A 330 -13.04 -6.55 15.97
CA SER A 330 -12.64 -7.60 16.93
C SER A 330 -13.77 -8.04 17.87
N GLN A 331 -14.84 -7.25 17.97
CA GLN A 331 -16.02 -7.55 18.80
C GLN A 331 -17.13 -8.24 17.98
N GLY A 332 -16.95 -8.36 16.66
CA GLY A 332 -17.91 -8.96 15.75
C GLY A 332 -18.99 -8.00 15.25
N HIS A 333 -18.87 -6.68 15.52
CA HIS A 333 -19.75 -5.70 14.89
C HIS A 333 -19.47 -5.66 13.39
N GLN A 334 -20.52 -5.50 12.61
CA GLN A 334 -20.42 -5.49 11.16
C GLN A 334 -20.98 -4.20 10.57
N LEU A 335 -20.38 -3.76 9.49
CA LEU A 335 -20.81 -2.63 8.67
C LEU A 335 -20.45 -2.91 7.23
N THR A 336 -21.30 -2.54 6.29
CA THR A 336 -21.01 -2.63 4.86
C THR A 336 -20.65 -1.25 4.31
N MET A 337 -19.61 -1.18 3.47
CA MET A 337 -19.28 0.06 2.76
C MET A 337 -18.59 -0.21 1.43
N PRO A 338 -18.73 0.69 0.44
CA PRO A 338 -18.05 0.54 -0.84
C PRO A 338 -16.52 0.71 -0.68
N ARG A 339 -15.75 -0.03 -1.50
CA ARG A 339 -14.28 -0.01 -1.52
C ARG A 339 -13.72 1.40 -1.60
N LYS A 340 -14.34 2.28 -2.38
CA LYS A 340 -13.89 3.69 -2.49
C LYS A 340 -13.83 4.42 -1.15
N LYS A 341 -14.73 4.09 -0.21
CA LYS A 341 -14.70 4.70 1.13
C LYS A 341 -13.55 4.17 1.99
N ILE A 342 -13.17 2.92 1.80
CA ILE A 342 -12.01 2.32 2.47
C ILE A 342 -10.71 2.93 1.91
N ILE A 343 -10.63 3.07 0.58
CA ILE A 343 -9.50 3.72 -0.09
C ILE A 343 -9.42 5.19 0.37
N GLN A 344 -10.55 5.89 0.40
CA GLN A 344 -10.61 7.28 0.87
C GLN A 344 -10.09 7.42 2.30
N ALA A 345 -10.49 6.54 3.22
CA ALA A 345 -10.00 6.56 4.60
C ALA A 345 -8.46 6.40 4.67
N TYR A 346 -7.88 5.58 3.81
CA TYR A 346 -6.42 5.43 3.72
C TYR A 346 -5.73 6.70 3.21
N PHE A 347 -6.26 7.34 2.18
CA PHE A 347 -5.73 8.61 1.67
C PHE A 347 -5.94 9.77 2.65
N ASP A 348 -7.09 9.83 3.32
CA ASP A 348 -7.38 10.87 4.33
C ASP A 348 -6.36 10.82 5.46
N TYR A 349 -5.95 9.62 5.89
CA TYR A 349 -4.86 9.46 6.85
C TYR A 349 -3.53 10.04 6.34
N ILE A 350 -3.19 9.82 5.06
CA ILE A 350 -1.95 10.35 4.46
C ILE A 350 -2.01 11.87 4.37
N ILE A 351 -3.13 12.43 3.89
CA ILE A 351 -3.32 13.87 3.76
C ILE A 351 -3.26 14.53 5.13
N HIS A 352 -3.97 13.97 6.11
CA HIS A 352 -3.96 14.48 7.49
C HIS A 352 -2.55 14.43 8.11
N SER A 353 -1.84 13.31 7.96
CA SER A 353 -0.46 13.17 8.42
C SER A 353 0.49 14.18 7.76
N ALA A 354 0.29 14.45 6.46
CA ALA A 354 1.06 15.45 5.74
C ALA A 354 0.76 16.87 6.25
N GLN A 355 -0.50 17.20 6.50
CA GLN A 355 -0.90 18.49 7.07
C GLN A 355 -0.29 18.69 8.46
N GLN A 356 -0.28 17.66 9.29
CA GLN A 356 0.33 17.70 10.61
C GLN A 356 1.85 17.91 10.52
N GLN A 357 2.54 17.17 9.67
CA GLN A 357 4.01 17.25 9.59
C GLN A 357 4.48 18.52 8.91
N PHE A 358 3.80 18.99 7.88
CA PHE A 358 4.15 20.18 7.12
C PHE A 358 3.50 21.47 7.66
N LYS A 359 2.64 21.38 8.69
CA LYS A 359 1.95 22.50 9.35
C LYS A 359 1.15 23.39 8.38
N CYS A 360 0.44 22.75 7.44
CA CYS A 360 -0.35 23.45 6.41
C CYS A 360 -1.67 22.76 6.13
N LYS A 361 -2.56 23.47 5.43
CA LYS A 361 -3.74 22.89 4.78
C LYS A 361 -3.48 22.73 3.29
N PHE A 362 -3.73 21.56 2.74
CA PHE A 362 -3.65 21.33 1.30
C PHE A 362 -5.01 21.62 0.67
N THR A 363 -4.98 22.35 -0.44
CA THR A 363 -6.12 22.58 -1.33
C THR A 363 -5.92 21.92 -2.67
N LYS A 364 -4.67 21.51 -2.98
CA LYS A 364 -4.27 20.90 -4.24
C LYS A 364 -3.59 19.55 -4.01
N LEU A 365 -4.03 18.55 -4.78
CA LEU A 365 -3.46 17.22 -4.75
C LEU A 365 -2.96 16.82 -6.13
N PHE A 366 -1.81 16.17 -6.17
CA PHE A 366 -1.29 15.46 -7.32
C PHE A 366 -1.21 13.97 -6.98
N LEU A 367 -1.96 13.15 -7.70
CA LEU A 367 -2.05 11.72 -7.47
C LEU A 367 -1.56 11.00 -8.71
N SER A 368 -0.52 10.17 -8.58
CA SER A 368 -0.03 9.36 -9.69
C SER A 368 -1.03 8.25 -10.05
N TYR A 369 -0.97 7.78 -11.27
CA TYR A 369 -1.76 6.66 -11.74
C TYR A 369 -0.89 5.73 -12.60
N PRO A 370 -1.24 4.43 -12.68
CA PRO A 370 -0.59 3.51 -13.60
C PRO A 370 -0.85 3.91 -15.06
N VAL A 371 0.12 3.71 -15.92
CA VAL A 371 0.09 4.08 -17.33
C VAL A 371 -1.22 3.72 -18.03
N LYS A 372 -1.79 2.56 -17.75
CA LYS A 372 -2.94 1.98 -18.41
C LYS A 372 -4.32 2.32 -17.84
N GLN A 373 -4.40 2.97 -16.68
CA GLN A 373 -5.66 3.07 -15.93
C GLN A 373 -6.04 4.52 -15.61
N ARG A 374 -5.64 5.45 -16.48
CA ARG A 374 -5.82 6.88 -16.26
C ARG A 374 -7.25 7.27 -15.88
N GLU A 375 -8.22 6.97 -16.74
CA GLU A 375 -9.61 7.42 -16.56
C GLU A 375 -10.26 6.80 -15.31
N ARG A 376 -9.95 5.54 -15.01
CA ARG A 376 -10.45 4.88 -13.79
C ARG A 376 -9.94 5.53 -12.52
N PHE A 377 -8.63 5.83 -12.48
CA PHE A 377 -8.03 6.48 -11.32
C PHE A 377 -8.51 7.92 -11.18
N ILE A 378 -8.59 8.69 -12.26
CA ILE A 378 -9.10 10.06 -12.24
C ILE A 378 -10.56 10.08 -11.77
N SER A 379 -11.41 9.17 -12.26
CA SER A 379 -12.80 9.04 -11.81
C SER A 379 -12.90 8.72 -10.33
N LEU A 380 -12.12 7.75 -9.86
CA LEU A 380 -12.05 7.41 -8.42
C LEU A 380 -11.62 8.62 -7.59
N TYR A 381 -10.55 9.30 -7.99
CA TYR A 381 -10.02 10.46 -7.27
C TYR A 381 -11.01 11.63 -7.23
N ARG A 382 -11.69 11.90 -8.34
CA ARG A 382 -12.73 12.93 -8.43
C ARG A 382 -13.91 12.64 -7.49
N GLU A 383 -14.34 11.39 -7.41
CA GLU A 383 -15.40 11.00 -6.51
C GLU A 383 -15.00 11.08 -5.02
N MET A 384 -13.74 10.76 -4.69
CA MET A 384 -13.25 10.86 -3.31
C MET A 384 -13.00 12.31 -2.88
N TYR A 385 -12.53 13.16 -3.79
CA TYR A 385 -11.93 14.46 -3.44
C TYR A 385 -12.51 15.65 -4.21
N ALA A 386 -13.82 15.71 -4.38
CA ALA A 386 -14.51 16.83 -5.04
C ALA A 386 -14.23 18.23 -4.44
N GLY A 387 -13.75 18.28 -3.18
CA GLY A 387 -13.37 19.52 -2.49
C GLY A 387 -11.92 19.98 -2.71
N TYR A 388 -11.10 19.20 -3.43
CA TYR A 388 -9.72 19.52 -3.74
C TYR A 388 -9.55 19.87 -5.22
N ASP A 389 -8.58 20.74 -5.53
CA ASP A 389 -8.07 20.89 -6.89
C ASP A 389 -7.13 19.72 -7.19
N LEU A 390 -7.61 18.77 -7.96
CA LEU A 390 -6.90 17.54 -8.29
C LEU A 390 -5.84 17.71 -9.38
N LEU A 391 -5.68 18.92 -9.93
CA LEU A 391 -4.70 19.18 -11.01
C LEU A 391 -4.80 18.19 -12.18
N GLU A 392 -6.01 17.78 -12.57
CA GLU A 392 -6.25 16.70 -13.53
C GLU A 392 -5.53 16.90 -14.88
N SER A 393 -5.42 18.15 -15.33
CA SER A 393 -4.71 18.50 -16.58
C SER A 393 -3.18 18.37 -16.44
N GLU A 394 -2.69 18.24 -15.22
CA GLU A 394 -1.25 18.19 -14.90
C GLU A 394 -0.82 16.82 -14.42
N MET A 395 -1.78 15.95 -14.08
CA MET A 395 -1.51 14.58 -13.70
C MET A 395 -0.92 13.81 -14.87
N PHE A 396 0.07 13.01 -14.57
CA PHE A 396 0.67 12.08 -15.50
C PHE A 396 0.95 10.72 -14.84
N ASP A 397 1.26 9.75 -15.64
CA ASP A 397 1.52 8.39 -15.19
C ASP A 397 2.88 8.23 -14.48
N GLU A 398 3.02 7.11 -13.79
CA GLU A 398 4.21 6.77 -13.02
C GLU A 398 5.47 6.72 -13.88
N GLY A 399 5.37 6.34 -15.16
CA GLY A 399 6.51 6.30 -16.07
C GLY A 399 7.05 7.68 -16.43
N ILE A 400 6.16 8.63 -16.71
CA ILE A 400 6.56 10.02 -16.96
C ILE A 400 7.13 10.64 -15.68
N ALA A 401 6.59 10.32 -14.50
CA ALA A 401 7.15 10.77 -13.24
C ALA A 401 8.61 10.32 -13.08
N VAL A 402 8.90 9.04 -13.30
CA VAL A 402 10.26 8.51 -13.28
C VAL A 402 11.16 9.18 -14.31
N LEU A 403 10.66 9.40 -15.55
CA LEU A 403 11.40 10.10 -16.58
C LEU A 403 11.75 11.52 -16.16
N TYR A 404 10.81 12.23 -15.55
CA TYR A 404 11.06 13.62 -15.10
C TYR A 404 12.10 13.67 -13.98
N SER A 405 12.16 12.66 -13.11
CA SER A 405 13.26 12.53 -12.14
C SER A 405 14.62 12.37 -12.85
N ILE A 406 14.69 11.58 -13.94
CA ILE A 406 15.91 11.42 -14.74
C ILE A 406 16.31 12.76 -15.40
N ILE A 407 15.35 13.46 -16.01
CA ILE A 407 15.57 14.76 -16.65
C ILE A 407 16.08 15.77 -15.63
N GLY A 408 15.44 15.86 -14.47
CA GLY A 408 15.84 16.72 -13.37
C GLY A 408 17.28 16.44 -12.91
N MET A 409 17.66 15.19 -12.75
CA MET A 409 19.04 14.81 -12.42
C MET A 409 20.04 15.18 -13.51
N GLN A 410 19.66 15.13 -14.79
CA GLN A 410 20.53 15.56 -15.89
C GLN A 410 20.74 17.08 -15.87
N ILE A 411 19.68 17.84 -15.60
CA ILE A 411 19.73 19.30 -15.45
C ILE A 411 20.61 19.68 -14.26
N ASP A 412 20.38 19.10 -13.09
CA ASP A 412 21.13 19.38 -11.86
C ASP A 412 22.63 19.11 -12.03
N LYS A 413 22.98 18.02 -12.74
CA LYS A 413 24.37 17.63 -13.01
C LYS A 413 24.95 18.29 -14.27
N LYS A 414 24.19 19.10 -14.98
CA LYS A 414 24.56 19.66 -16.29
C LYS A 414 25.04 18.60 -17.29
N ASN A 415 24.42 17.43 -17.26
CA ASN A 415 24.77 16.28 -18.08
C ASN A 415 23.72 16.03 -19.18
N TYR A 416 23.44 17.05 -19.97
CA TYR A 416 22.59 16.99 -21.15
C TYR A 416 23.23 17.78 -22.31
N ARG A 417 22.80 17.48 -23.53
CA ARG A 417 23.16 18.26 -24.72
C ARG A 417 21.95 19.05 -25.14
N GLU A 418 22.19 20.32 -25.44
CA GLU A 418 21.15 21.26 -25.89
C GLU A 418 20.41 20.72 -27.11
N ASP A 419 19.07 20.69 -27.02
CA ASP A 419 18.14 20.27 -28.09
C ASP A 419 18.36 18.86 -28.64
N GLN A 420 19.17 18.03 -27.96
CA GLN A 420 19.38 16.64 -28.38
C GLN A 420 18.19 15.79 -27.96
N GLU A 421 17.66 15.03 -28.94
CA GLU A 421 16.67 14.02 -28.64
C GLU A 421 17.30 12.80 -27.94
N ASN A 422 16.75 12.46 -26.80
CA ASN A 422 17.14 11.30 -26.01
C ASN A 422 15.96 10.36 -25.88
N HIS A 423 16.21 9.07 -25.95
CA HIS A 423 15.21 8.03 -25.76
C HIS A 423 15.51 7.26 -24.47
N ALA A 424 14.50 7.17 -23.61
CA ALA A 424 14.55 6.40 -22.37
C ALA A 424 13.49 5.29 -22.39
N LEU A 425 13.89 4.11 -21.91
CA LEU A 425 13.02 2.99 -21.62
C LEU A 425 13.04 2.78 -20.10
N ILE A 426 11.88 2.76 -19.48
CA ILE A 426 11.71 2.62 -18.04
C ILE A 426 10.97 1.32 -17.78
N MET A 427 11.52 0.49 -16.90
CA MET A 427 10.86 -0.71 -16.38
C MET A 427 10.73 -0.52 -14.87
N ASP A 428 9.50 -0.39 -14.40
CA ASP A 428 9.16 -0.28 -12.99
C ASP A 428 8.55 -1.59 -12.49
N CYS A 429 9.28 -2.35 -11.68
CA CYS A 429 8.78 -3.55 -11.05
C CYS A 429 8.42 -3.23 -9.59
N GLY A 430 7.15 -2.95 -9.39
CA GLY A 430 6.56 -2.68 -8.08
C GLY A 430 6.32 -3.92 -7.24
N GLY A 431 5.41 -3.81 -6.28
CA GLY A 431 5.00 -4.93 -5.43
C GLY A 431 4.08 -5.93 -6.13
N GLY A 432 3.08 -5.44 -6.86
CA GLY A 432 2.06 -6.28 -7.53
C GLY A 432 2.05 -6.17 -9.03
N THR A 433 2.63 -5.11 -9.60
CA THR A 433 2.63 -4.80 -11.03
C THR A 433 4.03 -4.56 -11.53
N THR A 434 4.22 -4.75 -12.83
CA THR A 434 5.41 -4.30 -13.56
C THR A 434 4.94 -3.48 -14.75
N ASP A 435 5.40 -2.25 -14.85
CA ASP A 435 5.05 -1.31 -15.90
C ASP A 435 6.28 -0.98 -16.74
N GLN A 436 6.07 -0.85 -18.05
CA GLN A 436 7.07 -0.42 -19.01
C GLN A 436 6.57 0.81 -19.74
N SER A 437 7.33 1.88 -19.67
CA SER A 437 7.08 3.08 -20.44
C SER A 437 8.33 3.49 -21.22
N SER A 438 8.13 4.15 -22.33
CA SER A 438 9.22 4.73 -23.08
C SER A 438 8.85 6.11 -23.59
N ALA A 439 9.83 6.99 -23.65
CA ALA A 439 9.63 8.31 -24.20
C ALA A 439 10.88 8.84 -24.89
N ALA A 440 10.67 9.68 -25.88
CA ALA A 440 11.66 10.60 -26.40
C ALA A 440 11.56 11.93 -25.63
N PHE A 441 12.66 12.55 -25.32
CA PHE A 441 12.68 13.86 -24.66
C PHE A 441 13.80 14.75 -25.17
N ARG A 442 13.56 16.07 -25.11
CA ARG A 442 14.53 17.12 -25.44
C ARG A 442 14.57 18.15 -24.31
N ILE A 443 15.74 18.67 -24.03
CA ILE A 443 15.96 19.73 -23.05
C ILE A 443 16.58 20.92 -23.78
N ARG A 444 15.93 22.08 -23.68
CA ARG A 444 16.43 23.37 -24.21
C ARG A 444 16.52 24.38 -23.08
N THR A 445 17.58 25.16 -23.10
CA THR A 445 17.79 26.24 -22.14
C THR A 445 17.13 27.51 -22.69
N GLY A 446 15.95 27.86 -22.21
CA GLY A 446 15.30 29.13 -22.56
C GLY A 446 15.87 30.32 -21.81
N ARG A 447 15.40 31.52 -22.11
CA ARG A 447 15.89 32.76 -21.47
C ARG A 447 15.60 32.82 -19.97
N ALA A 448 14.47 32.31 -19.53
CA ALA A 448 14.01 32.36 -18.13
C ALA A 448 13.73 31.02 -17.51
N ALA A 449 13.51 29.99 -18.31
CA ALA A 449 13.13 28.66 -17.88
C ALA A 449 13.67 27.62 -18.86
N PHE A 450 13.83 26.38 -18.40
CA PHE A 450 14.05 25.25 -19.29
C PHE A 450 12.80 24.98 -20.14
N GLU A 451 12.99 24.54 -21.37
CA GLU A 451 11.93 24.00 -22.23
C GLU A 451 12.16 22.51 -22.37
N ILE A 452 11.18 21.71 -21.93
CA ILE A 452 11.28 20.26 -21.90
C ILE A 452 10.13 19.69 -22.72
N ASP A 453 10.45 19.03 -23.85
CA ASP A 453 9.49 18.30 -24.64
C ASP A 453 9.62 16.80 -24.34
N ILE A 454 8.50 16.13 -24.06
CA ILE A 454 8.40 14.71 -23.81
C ILE A 454 7.36 14.14 -24.78
N THR A 455 7.71 13.09 -25.49
CA THR A 455 6.79 12.34 -26.37
C THR A 455 6.82 10.87 -25.95
N THR A 456 5.71 10.34 -25.48
CA THR A 456 5.61 8.92 -25.12
C THR A 456 5.61 8.07 -26.38
N ALA A 457 6.35 6.97 -26.40
CA ALA A 457 6.55 6.14 -27.56
C ALA A 457 5.94 4.74 -27.44
N TYR A 458 6.15 4.06 -26.31
CA TYR A 458 5.75 2.68 -26.12
C TYR A 458 5.38 2.46 -24.66
N GLU A 459 4.30 1.77 -24.43
CA GLU A 459 3.78 1.47 -23.13
C GLU A 459 3.34 0.01 -23.06
N ASN A 460 3.75 -0.67 -22.04
CA ASN A 460 3.35 -2.03 -21.74
C ASN A 460 3.29 -2.21 -20.23
N GLY A 461 2.63 -3.22 -19.75
CA GLY A 461 2.59 -3.51 -18.35
C GLY A 461 2.02 -4.89 -18.07
N ASP A 462 2.36 -5.43 -16.92
CA ASP A 462 1.80 -6.68 -16.41
C ASP A 462 1.27 -6.44 -14.99
N THR A 463 -0.05 -6.44 -14.87
CA THR A 463 -0.73 -6.25 -13.58
C THR A 463 -0.68 -7.49 -12.70
N ASN A 464 -0.17 -8.61 -13.24
CA ASN A 464 -0.08 -9.89 -12.57
C ASN A 464 1.35 -10.29 -12.19
N PHE A 465 2.34 -9.42 -12.40
CA PHE A 465 3.70 -9.68 -11.99
C PHE A 465 4.31 -8.51 -11.23
N GLY A 466 4.89 -8.82 -10.09
CA GLY A 466 5.60 -7.89 -9.22
C GLY A 466 6.34 -8.60 -8.11
N GLY A 467 6.78 -7.85 -7.11
CA GLY A 467 7.49 -8.39 -5.96
C GLY A 467 6.72 -9.45 -5.17
N ASN A 468 5.39 -9.41 -5.22
CA ASN A 468 4.51 -10.39 -4.57
C ASN A 468 4.62 -11.78 -5.20
N ASN A 469 4.86 -11.87 -6.52
CA ASN A 469 5.12 -13.14 -7.21
C ASN A 469 6.39 -13.80 -6.68
N LEU A 470 7.43 -13.01 -6.50
CA LEU A 470 8.71 -13.48 -5.94
C LEU A 470 8.55 -13.88 -4.47
N THR A 471 7.77 -13.12 -3.70
CA THR A 471 7.41 -13.49 -2.33
C THR A 471 6.66 -14.81 -2.28
N PHE A 472 5.71 -15.00 -3.21
CA PHE A 472 4.96 -16.25 -3.30
C PHE A 472 5.86 -17.45 -3.62
N ARG A 473 6.87 -17.31 -4.50
CA ARG A 473 7.85 -18.36 -4.74
C ARG A 473 8.60 -18.77 -3.46
N LEU A 474 9.02 -17.81 -2.64
CA LEU A 474 9.62 -18.11 -1.35
C LEU A 474 8.63 -18.71 -0.35
N MET A 475 7.37 -18.28 -0.36
CA MET A 475 6.31 -18.89 0.43
C MET A 475 6.12 -20.36 0.06
N GLN A 476 6.16 -20.70 -1.23
CA GLN A 476 6.09 -22.08 -1.70
C GLN A 476 7.25 -22.91 -1.11
N LEU A 477 8.50 -22.41 -1.18
CA LEU A 477 9.65 -23.09 -0.60
C LEU A 477 9.51 -23.29 0.92
N LEU A 478 9.12 -22.24 1.64
CA LEU A 478 8.91 -22.32 3.09
C LEU A 478 7.87 -23.38 3.45
N LYS A 479 6.72 -23.34 2.81
CA LYS A 479 5.62 -24.26 3.04
C LYS A 479 6.00 -25.71 2.73
N ILE A 480 6.63 -25.96 1.58
CA ILE A 480 7.10 -27.28 1.16
C ILE A 480 8.04 -27.88 2.22
N GLU A 481 9.06 -27.10 2.64
CA GLU A 481 10.05 -27.59 3.60
C GLU A 481 9.46 -27.80 5.00
N MET A 482 8.57 -26.90 5.43
CA MET A 482 7.85 -27.09 6.70
C MET A 482 6.96 -28.32 6.67
N ALA A 483 6.19 -28.51 5.59
CA ALA A 483 5.35 -29.70 5.42
C ALA A 483 6.18 -30.98 5.39
N ARG A 484 7.32 -30.99 4.68
CA ARG A 484 8.25 -32.13 4.65
C ARG A 484 8.76 -32.48 6.04
N LYS A 485 9.16 -31.47 6.82
CA LYS A 485 9.68 -31.68 8.20
C LYS A 485 8.63 -32.14 9.18
N LEU A 486 7.41 -31.70 9.03
CA LEU A 486 6.28 -32.10 9.88
C LEU A 486 5.69 -33.46 9.47
N GLY A 487 5.59 -33.71 8.16
CA GLY A 487 4.97 -34.92 7.62
C GLY A 487 5.95 -36.05 7.27
N GLY A 488 7.27 -35.78 7.24
CA GLY A 488 8.31 -36.74 6.90
C GLY A 488 8.32 -37.22 5.44
N GLN A 489 7.56 -36.58 4.55
CA GLN A 489 7.40 -36.96 3.15
C GLN A 489 7.70 -35.79 2.20
N GLY A 490 8.15 -36.09 0.98
CA GLY A 490 8.42 -35.15 -0.09
C GLY A 490 9.89 -34.87 -0.32
N LYS A 491 10.19 -34.23 -1.47
CA LYS A 491 11.55 -33.82 -1.84
C LYS A 491 12.03 -32.67 -0.95
N SER A 492 13.32 -32.64 -0.66
CA SER A 492 13.95 -31.52 0.05
C SER A 492 14.08 -30.30 -0.86
N LEU A 493 14.24 -29.08 -0.27
CA LEU A 493 14.51 -27.88 -1.05
C LEU A 493 15.76 -28.02 -1.93
N THR A 494 16.77 -28.72 -1.43
CA THR A 494 18.02 -28.95 -2.17
C THR A 494 17.75 -29.79 -3.42
N GLU A 495 16.94 -30.85 -3.34
CA GLU A 495 16.59 -31.67 -4.49
C GLU A 495 15.72 -30.90 -5.51
N LEU A 496 14.69 -30.15 -5.03
CA LEU A 496 13.82 -29.37 -5.90
C LEU A 496 14.57 -28.26 -6.63
N THR A 497 15.47 -27.57 -5.94
CA THR A 497 16.24 -26.48 -6.56
C THR A 497 17.42 -26.97 -7.39
N ALA A 498 18.00 -28.14 -7.08
CA ALA A 498 19.00 -28.78 -7.95
C ALA A 498 18.41 -29.21 -9.29
N ALA A 499 17.13 -29.56 -9.34
CA ALA A 499 16.41 -29.83 -10.59
C ALA A 499 16.28 -28.57 -11.50
N LEU A 500 16.54 -27.36 -10.97
CA LEU A 500 16.54 -26.09 -11.71
C LEU A 500 17.96 -25.66 -12.13
N ASP A 501 19.01 -26.47 -11.90
CA ASP A 501 20.40 -26.16 -12.26
C ASP A 501 20.65 -26.44 -13.74
N PHE A 502 20.03 -25.64 -14.60
CA PHE A 502 20.19 -25.63 -16.05
C PHE A 502 20.00 -24.21 -16.59
N ASP A 503 20.23 -24.01 -17.89
CA ASP A 503 19.97 -22.72 -18.53
C ASP A 503 18.47 -22.42 -18.56
N GLN A 504 18.02 -21.72 -17.53
CA GLN A 504 16.60 -21.39 -17.37
C GLN A 504 16.13 -20.36 -18.43
N TYR A 505 16.98 -19.47 -18.93
CA TYR A 505 16.60 -18.50 -19.93
C TYR A 505 16.18 -19.21 -21.22
N ARG A 506 17.03 -20.09 -21.70
CA ARG A 506 16.73 -20.92 -22.86
C ARG A 506 15.49 -21.79 -22.63
N ALA A 507 15.35 -22.37 -21.43
CA ALA A 507 14.20 -23.21 -21.11
C ALA A 507 12.88 -22.40 -21.06
N VAL A 508 12.89 -21.14 -20.63
CA VAL A 508 11.73 -20.26 -20.74
C VAL A 508 11.37 -20.00 -22.19
N ASP A 509 12.38 -19.80 -23.06
CA ASP A 509 12.13 -19.56 -24.48
C ASP A 509 11.55 -20.81 -25.19
N ASP A 510 12.06 -21.99 -24.86
CA ASP A 510 11.68 -23.25 -25.51
C ASP A 510 10.40 -23.87 -24.95
N LEU A 511 10.16 -23.80 -23.64
CA LEU A 511 9.13 -24.57 -22.92
C LEU A 511 8.13 -23.72 -22.13
N GLY A 512 8.44 -22.44 -21.94
CA GLY A 512 7.69 -21.56 -21.08
C GLY A 512 7.98 -21.72 -19.56
N ARG A 513 7.63 -20.73 -18.79
CA ARG A 513 7.90 -20.64 -17.35
C ARG A 513 7.24 -21.77 -16.54
N GLU A 514 6.00 -22.11 -16.87
CA GLU A 514 5.21 -23.12 -16.15
C GLU A 514 5.86 -24.51 -16.18
N ALA A 515 6.49 -24.86 -17.29
CA ALA A 515 7.17 -26.15 -17.41
C ALA A 515 8.36 -26.25 -16.45
N ILE A 516 9.06 -25.15 -16.21
CA ILE A 516 10.23 -25.09 -15.31
C ILE A 516 9.83 -25.36 -13.86
N TYR A 517 8.72 -24.78 -13.41
CA TYR A 517 8.29 -24.89 -12.01
C TYR A 517 7.39 -26.07 -11.71
N ARG A 518 7.11 -26.97 -12.65
CA ARG A 518 6.18 -28.11 -12.51
C ARG A 518 6.43 -28.95 -11.25
N GLU A 519 7.69 -29.22 -10.91
CA GLU A 519 8.00 -30.03 -9.72
C GLU A 519 7.77 -29.26 -8.42
N ILE A 520 8.07 -27.97 -8.41
CA ILE A 520 7.79 -27.09 -7.24
C ILE A 520 6.29 -26.97 -7.03
N GLU A 521 5.52 -26.75 -8.10
CA GLU A 521 4.06 -26.68 -8.02
C GLU A 521 3.46 -28.00 -7.51
N ALA A 522 3.94 -29.15 -8.00
CA ALA A 522 3.50 -30.44 -7.51
C ALA A 522 3.81 -30.64 -6.02
N ALA A 523 5.01 -30.27 -5.58
CA ALA A 523 5.39 -30.32 -4.16
C ALA A 523 4.57 -29.34 -3.30
N TYR A 524 4.26 -28.16 -3.81
CA TYR A 524 3.42 -27.17 -3.13
C TYR A 524 1.99 -27.67 -2.97
N GLN A 525 1.41 -28.29 -4.02
CA GLN A 525 0.09 -28.92 -3.96
C GLN A 525 0.06 -30.08 -2.95
N GLN A 526 1.14 -30.86 -2.89
CA GLN A 526 1.25 -31.91 -1.88
C GLN A 526 1.31 -31.31 -0.46
N ALA A 527 2.02 -30.23 -0.27
CA ALA A 527 2.13 -29.53 1.01
C ALA A 527 0.78 -28.92 1.48
N GLU A 528 -0.12 -28.56 0.54
CA GLU A 528 -1.47 -28.04 0.85
C GLU A 528 -2.29 -29.05 1.66
N ASN A 529 -2.09 -30.35 1.44
CA ASN A 529 -2.79 -31.39 2.20
C ASN A 529 -2.44 -31.39 3.70
N LEU A 530 -1.26 -30.90 4.06
CA LEU A 530 -0.80 -30.85 5.45
C LEU A 530 -0.91 -29.44 6.04
N ILE A 531 -0.49 -28.43 5.28
CA ILE A 531 -0.49 -27.02 5.67
C ILE A 531 -1.38 -26.25 4.68
N PRO A 532 -2.68 -26.18 4.91
CA PRO A 532 -3.57 -25.49 3.98
C PRO A 532 -3.36 -23.98 4.07
N THR A 533 -3.39 -23.34 2.91
CA THR A 533 -3.23 -21.88 2.74
C THR A 533 -4.33 -21.27 1.87
N ARG A 534 -5.08 -22.09 1.13
CA ARG A 534 -6.18 -21.66 0.27
C ARG A 534 -7.43 -21.37 1.10
N TYR A 535 -7.43 -20.27 1.84
CA TYR A 535 -8.49 -19.97 2.81
C TYR A 535 -9.87 -19.76 2.17
N ARG A 536 -9.98 -19.35 0.90
CA ARG A 536 -11.26 -19.23 0.21
C ARG A 536 -11.97 -20.57 0.02
N GLU A 537 -11.24 -21.65 -0.10
CA GLU A 537 -11.82 -23.00 -0.13
C GLU A 537 -12.50 -23.38 1.21
N TYR A 538 -12.23 -22.61 2.26
CA TYR A 538 -12.76 -22.79 3.61
C TYR A 538 -13.86 -21.79 3.99
N GLU A 539 -14.30 -20.92 3.07
CA GLU A 539 -15.35 -19.92 3.36
C GLU A 539 -16.66 -20.54 3.83
N TYR A 540 -17.00 -21.76 3.34
CA TYR A 540 -18.17 -22.52 3.75
C TYR A 540 -17.89 -23.52 4.88
N SER A 541 -16.65 -23.58 5.38
CA SER A 541 -16.26 -24.36 6.56
C SER A 541 -16.60 -23.59 7.83
N GLY A 542 -16.35 -24.20 8.98
CA GLY A 542 -16.51 -23.46 10.25
C GLY A 542 -15.61 -22.22 10.30
N ARG A 543 -16.12 -21.13 10.89
CA ARG A 543 -15.41 -19.85 11.00
C ARG A 543 -13.99 -20.00 11.57
N GLU A 544 -13.81 -20.88 12.55
CA GLU A 544 -12.50 -21.17 13.16
C GLU A 544 -11.52 -21.80 12.15
N GLU A 545 -11.98 -22.73 11.31
CA GLU A 545 -11.13 -23.37 10.30
C GLU A 545 -10.71 -22.37 9.21
N TYR A 546 -11.65 -21.54 8.75
CA TYR A 546 -11.35 -20.47 7.81
C TYR A 546 -10.20 -19.59 8.31
N TYR A 547 -10.28 -19.09 9.55
CA TYR A 547 -9.23 -18.21 10.07
C TYR A 547 -7.91 -18.91 10.34
N LYS A 548 -7.92 -20.19 10.67
CA LYS A 548 -6.68 -20.99 10.77
C LYS A 548 -5.95 -21.04 9.44
N VAL A 549 -6.68 -21.28 8.33
CA VAL A 549 -6.10 -21.33 6.99
C VAL A 549 -5.71 -19.93 6.49
N TYR A 550 -6.55 -18.93 6.73
CA TYR A 550 -6.26 -17.54 6.46
C TYR A 550 -4.96 -17.07 7.12
N ASN A 551 -4.80 -17.38 8.41
CA ASN A 551 -3.57 -17.06 9.13
C ASN A 551 -2.36 -17.81 8.57
N ASN A 552 -2.48 -19.09 8.21
CA ASN A 552 -1.40 -19.83 7.57
C ASN A 552 -0.88 -19.10 6.31
N PHE A 553 -1.80 -18.69 5.44
CA PHE A 553 -1.44 -17.99 4.21
C PHE A 553 -0.68 -16.70 4.50
N HIS A 554 -1.29 -15.78 5.24
CA HIS A 554 -0.71 -14.46 5.50
C HIS A 554 0.60 -14.54 6.28
N TYR A 555 0.71 -15.46 7.22
CA TYR A 555 1.96 -15.67 7.96
C TYR A 555 3.10 -16.20 7.12
N LEU A 556 2.83 -17.22 6.31
CA LEU A 556 3.84 -17.75 5.40
C LEU A 556 4.25 -16.70 4.37
N PHE A 557 3.30 -15.91 3.86
CA PHE A 557 3.58 -14.83 2.93
C PHE A 557 4.43 -13.74 3.59
N MET A 558 4.09 -13.32 4.81
CA MET A 558 4.86 -12.34 5.58
C MET A 558 6.27 -12.86 5.91
N LEU A 559 6.43 -14.13 6.30
CA LEU A 559 7.75 -14.72 6.51
C LEU A 559 8.57 -14.75 5.22
N ALA A 560 7.95 -15.11 4.10
CA ALA A 560 8.60 -15.10 2.79
C ALA A 560 9.04 -13.70 2.37
N GLU A 561 8.22 -12.68 2.65
CA GLU A 561 8.57 -11.27 2.40
C GLU A 561 9.77 -10.83 3.26
N ARG A 562 9.82 -11.22 4.53
CA ARG A 562 10.96 -10.96 5.41
C ARG A 562 12.23 -11.66 4.91
N VAL A 563 12.12 -12.91 4.48
CA VAL A 563 13.24 -13.68 3.86
C VAL A 563 13.73 -12.96 2.62
N LYS A 564 12.83 -12.56 1.72
CA LYS A 564 13.17 -11.82 0.50
C LYS A 564 13.91 -10.52 0.83
N LYS A 565 13.34 -9.71 1.71
CA LYS A 565 13.96 -8.44 2.13
C LYS A 565 15.35 -8.65 2.71
N ALA A 566 15.54 -9.65 3.58
CA ALA A 566 16.83 -9.93 4.20
C ALA A 566 17.89 -10.32 3.18
N PHE A 567 17.60 -11.19 2.20
CA PHE A 567 18.56 -11.58 1.16
C PHE A 567 19.00 -10.40 0.30
N PHE A 568 18.11 -9.48 -0.03
CA PHE A 568 18.41 -8.38 -0.95
C PHE A 568 18.78 -7.07 -0.25
N ALA A 569 18.73 -7.02 1.09
CA ALA A 569 19.25 -5.90 1.87
C ALA A 569 20.78 -5.95 1.98
N ASN A 570 21.39 -7.14 1.98
CA ASN A 570 22.81 -7.31 2.14
C ASN A 570 23.34 -8.49 1.30
N ALA A 571 24.18 -8.20 0.33
CA ALA A 571 24.78 -9.20 -0.56
C ALA A 571 25.70 -10.23 0.14
N GLN A 572 26.10 -9.99 1.39
CA GLN A 572 26.94 -10.91 2.17
C GLN A 572 26.12 -12.03 2.83
N ILE A 573 24.80 -11.94 2.83
CA ILE A 573 23.94 -12.96 3.42
C ILE A 573 23.86 -14.14 2.44
N LEU A 574 24.41 -15.29 2.84
CA LEU A 574 24.37 -16.53 2.05
C LEU A 574 23.24 -17.46 2.47
N ARG A 575 22.75 -17.31 3.72
CA ARG A 575 21.75 -18.21 4.28
C ARG A 575 20.82 -17.47 5.23
N ILE A 576 19.56 -17.84 5.22
CA ILE A 576 18.57 -17.39 6.18
C ILE A 576 17.95 -18.61 6.86
N ILE A 577 17.77 -18.49 8.18
CA ILE A 577 17.12 -19.50 9.00
C ILE A 577 15.80 -18.90 9.51
N VAL A 578 14.70 -19.57 9.22
CA VAL A 578 13.39 -19.28 9.80
C VAL A 578 13.14 -20.28 10.92
N THR A 579 12.88 -19.78 12.13
CA THR A 579 12.73 -20.61 13.33
C THR A 579 11.76 -19.98 14.33
N SER A 580 11.13 -20.81 15.16
CA SER A 580 10.35 -20.37 16.33
C SER A 580 11.20 -20.14 17.59
N GLU A 581 12.48 -20.54 17.55
CA GLU A 581 13.39 -20.42 18.69
C GLU A 581 14.51 -19.42 18.42
N PRO A 582 14.96 -18.66 19.43
CA PRO A 582 16.11 -17.78 19.27
C PRO A 582 17.35 -18.58 18.86
N THR A 583 18.02 -18.13 17.80
CA THR A 583 19.27 -18.71 17.32
C THR A 583 20.37 -17.67 17.30
N ALA A 584 21.61 -18.11 17.57
CA ALA A 584 22.77 -17.24 17.42
C ALA A 584 22.97 -16.87 15.94
N SER A 585 23.12 -15.59 15.65
CA SER A 585 23.45 -15.11 14.32
C SER A 585 24.90 -15.44 13.98
N GLN A 586 25.14 -16.04 12.80
CA GLN A 586 26.46 -16.20 12.21
C GLN A 586 26.66 -15.10 11.14
N PRO A 587 27.89 -14.76 10.76
CA PRO A 587 28.15 -13.65 9.83
C PRO A 587 27.46 -13.77 8.46
N ASP A 588 27.26 -14.99 7.97
CA ASP A 588 26.62 -15.31 6.69
C ASP A 588 25.16 -15.80 6.83
N THR A 589 24.63 -15.78 8.04
CA THR A 589 23.32 -16.36 8.38
C THR A 589 22.52 -15.36 9.19
N VAL A 590 21.28 -15.12 8.78
CA VAL A 590 20.33 -14.26 9.50
C VAL A 590 19.18 -15.11 10.04
N PRO A 591 18.94 -15.13 11.35
CA PRO A 591 17.76 -15.77 11.92
C PRO A 591 16.53 -14.85 11.76
N ILE A 592 15.43 -15.42 11.28
CA ILE A 592 14.12 -14.79 11.29
C ILE A 592 13.29 -15.51 12.34
N GLU A 593 13.11 -14.85 13.46
CA GLU A 593 12.33 -15.40 14.56
C GLU A 593 10.83 -15.23 14.32
N ALA A 594 10.09 -16.33 14.45
CA ALA A 594 8.64 -16.39 14.24
C ALA A 594 7.93 -16.78 15.55
N GLN A 595 8.31 -16.14 16.67
CA GLN A 595 7.92 -16.54 18.02
C GLN A 595 6.40 -16.51 18.29
N ARG A 596 5.67 -15.61 17.63
CA ARG A 596 4.24 -15.41 17.86
C ARG A 596 3.36 -16.19 16.90
N TRP A 597 3.97 -16.92 15.98
CA TRP A 597 3.20 -17.63 14.96
C TRP A 597 2.89 -19.06 15.33
N LYS A 598 1.68 -19.48 15.02
CA LYS A 598 1.19 -20.84 15.19
C LYS A 598 0.67 -21.36 13.85
N LEU A 599 1.32 -22.40 13.36
CA LEU A 599 0.95 -23.06 12.12
C LEU A 599 -0.22 -24.03 12.35
N ALA A 600 -1.31 -23.87 11.62
CA ALA A 600 -2.38 -24.84 11.61
C ALA A 600 -2.07 -25.98 10.62
N VAL A 601 -1.99 -27.18 11.15
CA VAL A 601 -1.62 -28.40 10.39
C VAL A 601 -2.78 -29.37 10.40
N LYS A 602 -3.11 -29.95 9.25
CA LYS A 602 -4.17 -30.92 9.10
C LYS A 602 -3.71 -32.30 9.59
N THR A 603 -4.26 -32.76 10.71
CA THR A 603 -3.96 -34.04 11.31
C THR A 603 -5.25 -34.84 11.45
N LYS A 604 -5.32 -36.05 10.83
CA LYS A 604 -6.52 -36.90 10.84
C LYS A 604 -7.80 -36.17 10.43
N GLY A 605 -7.72 -35.29 9.44
CA GLY A 605 -8.87 -34.51 8.93
C GLY A 605 -9.25 -33.27 9.71
N THR A 606 -8.60 -32.96 10.83
CA THR A 606 -8.84 -31.73 11.64
C THR A 606 -7.64 -30.81 11.61
N LEU A 607 -7.87 -29.50 11.68
CA LEU A 607 -6.83 -28.47 11.76
C LEU A 607 -6.39 -28.27 13.21
N GLN A 608 -5.17 -28.68 13.51
CA GLN A 608 -4.54 -28.54 14.81
C GLN A 608 -3.41 -27.49 14.75
N VAL A 609 -3.40 -26.60 15.70
CA VAL A 609 -2.37 -25.54 15.80
C VAL A 609 -1.09 -26.13 16.40
N GLN A 610 0.04 -25.97 15.69
CA GLN A 610 1.36 -26.35 16.17
C GLN A 610 1.96 -25.22 16.99
N LYS A 611 2.58 -25.57 18.12
CA LYS A 611 3.22 -24.58 19.01
C LYS A 611 4.57 -24.07 18.47
N HIS A 612 5.26 -24.90 17.71
CA HIS A 612 6.58 -24.60 17.15
C HIS A 612 6.58 -24.86 15.67
N ILE A 613 7.17 -23.95 14.90
CA ILE A 613 7.45 -24.15 13.49
C ILE A 613 8.78 -24.89 13.30
N PRO A 614 8.88 -25.79 12.32
CA PRO A 614 10.14 -26.44 11.99
C PRO A 614 11.16 -25.40 11.55
N LEU A 615 12.42 -25.55 11.98
CA LEU A 615 13.51 -24.74 11.48
C LEU A 615 13.66 -24.96 9.98
N VAL A 616 13.56 -23.89 9.18
CA VAL A 616 13.79 -23.91 7.72
C VAL A 616 15.02 -23.09 7.39
N SER A 617 15.92 -23.67 6.60
CA SER A 617 17.13 -22.99 6.11
C SER A 617 17.02 -22.82 4.60
N ILE A 618 17.15 -21.60 4.11
CA ILE A 618 17.15 -21.25 2.69
C ILE A 618 18.47 -20.53 2.37
N ASN A 619 19.11 -20.86 1.26
CA ASN A 619 20.34 -20.21 0.81
C ASN A 619 20.12 -19.38 -0.46
N THR A 620 21.07 -18.50 -0.77
CA THR A 620 21.03 -17.60 -1.91
C THR A 620 20.84 -18.31 -3.25
N ARG A 621 21.50 -19.47 -3.46
CA ARG A 621 21.37 -20.23 -4.72
C ARG A 621 19.94 -20.75 -4.92
N GLN A 622 19.30 -21.22 -3.85
CA GLN A 622 17.92 -21.68 -3.90
C GLN A 622 16.95 -20.54 -4.25
N VAL A 623 17.16 -19.35 -3.68
CA VAL A 623 16.36 -18.17 -3.98
C VAL A 623 16.56 -17.74 -5.44
N GLN A 624 17.81 -17.68 -5.91
CA GLN A 624 18.11 -17.33 -7.29
C GLN A 624 17.48 -18.32 -8.28
N ALA A 625 17.59 -19.61 -8.03
CA ALA A 625 17.03 -20.66 -8.89
C ALA A 625 15.51 -20.52 -9.09
N VAL A 626 14.77 -20.12 -8.05
CA VAL A 626 13.31 -19.99 -8.15
C VAL A 626 12.84 -18.61 -8.64
N PHE A 627 13.73 -17.61 -8.72
CA PHE A 627 13.40 -16.30 -9.24
C PHE A 627 13.76 -16.10 -10.69
N GLN A 628 14.77 -16.84 -11.17
CA GLN A 628 15.42 -16.58 -12.45
C GLN A 628 14.47 -16.68 -13.63
N ALA A 629 13.66 -17.73 -13.70
CA ALA A 629 12.72 -17.93 -14.81
C ALA A 629 11.58 -16.92 -14.79
N ASP A 630 11.03 -16.59 -13.62
CA ASP A 630 9.96 -15.59 -13.50
C ASP A 630 10.45 -14.19 -13.93
N ILE A 631 11.67 -13.81 -13.49
CA ILE A 631 12.25 -12.51 -13.83
C ILE A 631 12.62 -12.45 -15.32
N TYR A 632 13.21 -13.52 -15.88
CA TYR A 632 13.52 -13.55 -17.30
C TYR A 632 12.25 -13.48 -18.15
N ASP A 633 11.20 -14.22 -17.81
CA ASP A 633 9.95 -14.23 -18.53
C ASP A 633 9.31 -12.83 -18.64
N ILE A 634 9.26 -12.06 -17.54
CA ILE A 634 8.72 -10.71 -17.59
C ILE A 634 9.58 -9.78 -18.43
N VAL A 635 10.91 -9.87 -18.32
CA VAL A 635 11.84 -9.08 -19.13
C VAL A 635 11.70 -9.44 -20.62
N ARG A 636 11.59 -10.73 -20.94
CA ARG A 636 11.38 -11.22 -22.31
C ARG A 636 10.08 -10.67 -22.92
N ARG A 637 8.99 -10.74 -22.17
CA ARG A 637 7.69 -10.22 -22.62
C ARG A 637 7.72 -8.72 -22.90
N PHE A 638 8.53 -7.97 -22.16
CA PHE A 638 8.62 -6.53 -22.30
C PHE A 638 9.64 -6.10 -23.38
N ILE A 639 10.84 -6.63 -23.31
CA ILE A 639 11.95 -6.16 -24.15
C ILE A 639 12.12 -7.02 -25.41
N GLY A 640 11.80 -8.31 -25.35
CA GLY A 640 12.09 -9.26 -26.43
C GLY A 640 11.50 -8.87 -27.80
N ARG A 641 10.27 -8.32 -27.84
CA ARG A 641 9.69 -7.84 -29.09
C ARG A 641 10.35 -6.58 -29.64
N LEU A 642 10.70 -5.64 -28.77
CA LEU A 642 11.45 -4.45 -29.19
C LEU A 642 12.82 -4.87 -29.77
N TYR A 643 13.43 -5.89 -29.18
CA TYR A 643 14.67 -6.47 -29.66
C TYR A 643 14.48 -7.14 -31.04
N ALA A 644 13.51 -8.04 -31.15
CA ALA A 644 13.22 -8.76 -32.39
C ALA A 644 12.89 -7.83 -33.57
N ASN A 645 12.25 -6.70 -33.31
CA ASN A 645 11.88 -5.68 -34.31
C ASN A 645 12.96 -4.59 -34.49
N ASN A 646 14.15 -4.77 -33.89
CA ASN A 646 15.26 -3.82 -33.93
C ASN A 646 14.88 -2.40 -33.41
N GLN A 647 13.93 -2.31 -32.53
CA GLN A 647 13.42 -1.06 -31.98
C GLN A 647 14.16 -0.58 -30.72
N LEU A 648 15.16 -1.35 -30.24
CA LEU A 648 15.96 -0.97 -29.06
C LEU A 648 17.11 0.00 -29.39
N ALA A 649 17.54 0.10 -30.65
CA ALA A 649 18.67 0.90 -31.06
C ALA A 649 18.63 2.40 -30.64
N PRO A 650 17.47 3.10 -30.64
CA PRO A 650 17.40 4.49 -30.23
C PRO A 650 17.63 4.73 -28.75
N TYR A 651 17.36 3.75 -27.89
CA TYR A 651 17.38 3.93 -26.45
C TYR A 651 18.82 4.07 -25.92
N LYS A 652 19.08 5.19 -25.26
CA LYS A 652 20.36 5.49 -24.59
C LYS A 652 20.30 5.29 -23.08
N ILE A 653 19.10 5.19 -22.54
CA ILE A 653 18.83 5.04 -21.11
C ILE A 653 17.80 3.93 -20.95
N ILE A 654 18.17 2.89 -20.22
CA ILE A 654 17.27 1.85 -19.74
C ILE A 654 17.26 1.90 -18.22
N LYS A 655 16.21 2.45 -17.65
CA LYS A 655 16.09 2.63 -16.20
C LYS A 655 15.29 1.48 -15.60
N LEU A 656 15.91 0.80 -14.64
CA LEU A 656 15.24 -0.15 -13.77
C LEU A 656 14.87 0.57 -12.47
N THR A 657 13.58 0.56 -12.13
CA THR A 657 13.01 1.20 -10.93
C THR A 657 12.03 0.26 -10.25
N GLY A 658 11.50 0.65 -9.08
CA GLY A 658 10.74 -0.23 -8.21
C GLY A 658 11.62 -1.11 -7.32
N GLN A 659 11.09 -1.48 -6.15
CA GLN A 659 11.88 -2.21 -5.14
C GLN A 659 12.34 -3.60 -5.61
N SER A 660 11.53 -4.26 -6.44
CA SER A 660 11.87 -5.59 -6.97
C SER A 660 13.06 -5.56 -7.91
N CYS A 661 13.29 -4.45 -8.61
CA CYS A 661 14.46 -4.26 -9.47
C CYS A 661 15.79 -4.16 -8.71
N LYS A 662 15.80 -4.12 -7.37
CA LYS A 662 17.04 -4.30 -6.58
C LYS A 662 17.66 -5.68 -6.78
N ILE A 663 16.87 -6.67 -7.15
CA ILE A 663 17.32 -8.02 -7.41
C ILE A 663 18.18 -8.02 -8.68
N GLY A 664 19.46 -8.40 -8.55
CA GLY A 664 20.44 -8.35 -9.64
C GLY A 664 20.02 -9.14 -10.88
N LEU A 665 19.19 -10.18 -10.71
CA LEU A 665 18.67 -11.00 -11.81
C LEU A 665 17.87 -10.19 -12.86
N PHE A 666 17.21 -9.08 -12.47
CA PHE A 666 16.56 -8.18 -13.44
C PHE A 666 17.56 -7.56 -14.40
N ARG A 667 18.69 -7.08 -13.87
CA ARG A 667 19.75 -6.51 -14.70
C ARG A 667 20.37 -7.57 -15.59
N ASP A 668 20.57 -8.78 -15.06
CA ASP A 668 21.17 -9.87 -15.83
C ASP A 668 20.22 -10.31 -16.95
N ALA A 669 18.93 -10.42 -16.71
CA ALA A 669 17.94 -10.70 -17.73
C ALA A 669 17.88 -9.61 -18.83
N VAL A 670 17.97 -8.33 -18.45
CA VAL A 670 17.97 -7.22 -19.44
C VAL A 670 19.24 -7.20 -20.27
N LYS A 671 20.39 -7.66 -19.75
CA LYS A 671 21.66 -7.77 -20.50
C LYS A 671 21.60 -8.75 -21.68
N GLU A 672 20.65 -9.69 -21.68
CA GLU A 672 20.44 -10.60 -22.84
C GLU A 672 19.97 -9.83 -24.10
N TYR A 673 19.42 -8.64 -23.91
CA TYR A 673 18.86 -7.84 -25.00
C TYR A 673 19.64 -6.56 -25.30
N VAL A 674 20.33 -5.98 -24.30
CA VAL A 674 21.00 -4.68 -24.42
C VAL A 674 22.34 -4.63 -23.71
N PRO A 675 23.29 -3.79 -24.21
CA PRO A 675 24.56 -3.59 -23.51
C PRO A 675 24.36 -3.09 -22.08
N GLY A 676 25.04 -3.70 -21.12
CA GLY A 676 24.92 -3.36 -19.71
C GLY A 676 25.27 -1.89 -19.36
N ALA A 677 26.04 -1.21 -20.22
CA ALA A 677 26.35 0.23 -20.08
C ALA A 677 25.13 1.16 -20.23
N LEU A 678 24.07 0.70 -20.89
CA LEU A 678 22.82 1.48 -21.07
C LEU A 678 21.89 1.32 -19.87
N ILE A 679 22.08 0.28 -19.05
CA ILE A 679 21.21 -0.03 -17.92
C ILE A 679 21.56 0.86 -16.74
N ARG A 680 20.59 1.63 -16.27
CA ARG A 680 20.68 2.46 -15.09
C ARG A 680 19.91 1.80 -13.95
N GLN A 681 20.63 1.14 -13.07
CA GLN A 681 20.12 0.52 -11.85
C GLN A 681 20.97 1.05 -10.68
N GLU A 682 20.32 1.52 -9.64
CA GLU A 682 21.03 1.91 -8.43
C GLU A 682 21.46 0.67 -7.66
N GLN A 683 22.75 0.52 -7.48
CA GLN A 683 23.38 -0.59 -6.76
C GLN A 683 24.31 -0.05 -5.68
N GLY A 684 24.40 -0.72 -4.56
CA GLY A 684 25.39 -0.52 -3.52
C GLY A 684 24.84 -0.53 -2.10
N PRO A 685 25.65 -0.83 -1.09
CA PRO A 685 25.25 -0.88 0.32
C PRO A 685 24.90 0.49 0.93
N GLN A 686 25.21 1.59 0.23
CA GLN A 686 24.86 2.95 0.60
C GLN A 686 23.70 3.54 -0.23
N ALA A 687 23.10 2.76 -1.15
CA ALA A 687 21.86 3.20 -1.79
C ALA A 687 20.80 3.33 -0.68
N ASP A 688 20.34 4.54 -0.49
CA ASP A 688 19.23 4.86 0.41
C ASP A 688 18.12 3.83 0.18
N ASN A 689 17.75 3.11 1.21
CA ASN A 689 16.83 1.95 1.10
C ASN A 689 15.51 2.30 0.40
N TYR A 690 15.17 3.59 0.33
CA TYR A 690 13.90 4.07 -0.22
C TYR A 690 14.02 4.76 -1.58
N ARG A 691 15.23 5.08 -2.06
CA ARG A 691 15.42 5.91 -3.25
C ARG A 691 14.76 5.38 -4.52
N LEU A 692 14.84 4.08 -4.78
CA LEU A 692 14.13 3.48 -5.92
C LEU A 692 12.61 3.57 -5.79
N LYS A 693 12.11 3.54 -4.56
CA LYS A 693 10.68 3.67 -4.26
C LYS A 693 10.20 5.11 -4.43
N LEU A 694 11.05 6.06 -4.14
CA LEU A 694 10.72 7.50 -4.18
C LEU A 694 10.95 8.12 -5.56
N THR A 695 11.48 7.38 -6.54
CA THR A 695 11.83 7.95 -7.86
C THR A 695 10.62 8.54 -8.58
N CYS A 696 9.48 7.87 -8.54
CA CYS A 696 8.22 8.35 -9.09
C CYS A 696 7.77 9.64 -8.37
N LEU A 697 7.68 9.60 -7.04
CA LEU A 697 7.29 10.74 -6.23
C LEU A 697 8.25 11.93 -6.40
N ASP A 698 9.57 11.68 -6.46
CA ASP A 698 10.59 12.70 -6.70
C ASP A 698 10.36 13.44 -8.03
N GLY A 699 10.10 12.68 -9.10
CA GLY A 699 9.81 13.26 -10.41
C GLY A 699 8.53 14.09 -10.42
N ALA A 700 7.48 13.61 -9.77
CA ALA A 700 6.22 14.34 -9.64
C ALA A 700 6.41 15.67 -8.88
N ILE A 701 7.08 15.64 -7.74
CA ILE A 701 7.32 16.85 -6.94
C ILE A 701 8.23 17.83 -7.69
N ARG A 702 9.25 17.34 -8.40
CA ARG A 702 10.12 18.18 -9.25
C ARG A 702 9.33 18.89 -10.35
N TYR A 703 8.45 18.14 -11.04
CA TYR A 703 7.57 18.71 -12.07
C TYR A 703 6.69 19.82 -11.49
N LEU A 704 6.03 19.56 -10.37
CA LEU A 704 5.15 20.52 -9.70
C LEU A 704 5.93 21.77 -9.27
N ARG A 705 7.13 21.59 -8.71
CA ARG A 705 8.05 22.68 -8.36
C ARG A 705 8.39 23.50 -9.60
N ASP A 706 8.88 22.85 -10.64
CA ASP A 706 9.39 23.52 -11.83
C ASP A 706 8.29 24.31 -12.54
N LYS A 707 7.09 23.76 -12.58
CA LYS A 707 5.91 24.42 -13.12
C LYS A 707 5.44 25.59 -12.25
N THR A 708 5.28 25.38 -10.95
CA THR A 708 4.77 26.41 -10.01
C THR A 708 5.75 27.58 -9.88
N LEU A 709 7.05 27.30 -9.88
CA LEU A 709 8.08 28.34 -9.80
C LEU A 709 8.50 28.90 -11.16
N GLY A 710 7.94 28.39 -12.26
CA GLY A 710 8.30 28.83 -13.61
C GLY A 710 9.72 28.46 -14.04
N LEU A 711 10.31 27.41 -13.45
CA LEU A 711 11.68 26.97 -13.74
C LEU A 711 11.76 26.16 -15.04
N ALA A 712 10.68 25.50 -15.41
CA ALA A 712 10.56 24.77 -16.68
C ALA A 712 9.18 24.91 -17.32
N LYS A 713 9.17 24.98 -18.67
CA LYS A 713 7.98 24.79 -19.50
C LYS A 713 8.02 23.36 -20.01
N VAL A 714 7.06 22.56 -19.62
CA VAL A 714 7.01 21.15 -19.95
C VAL A 714 5.84 20.89 -20.90
N ASN A 715 6.13 20.30 -22.04
CA ASN A 715 5.16 19.89 -23.04
C ASN A 715 5.19 18.36 -23.13
N ILE A 716 4.08 17.71 -22.77
CA ILE A 716 3.95 16.26 -22.82
C ILE A 716 2.98 15.90 -23.94
N GLN A 717 3.47 15.16 -24.92
CA GLN A 717 2.67 14.61 -26.01
C GLN A 717 2.49 13.10 -25.78
N TYR A 718 1.26 12.69 -25.58
CA TYR A 718 0.94 11.28 -25.41
C TYR A 718 0.79 10.62 -26.78
N GLY A 719 1.63 9.61 -27.06
CA GLY A 719 1.41 8.69 -28.15
C GLY A 719 0.26 7.74 -27.84
N ARG A 720 -0.35 7.15 -28.86
CA ARG A 720 -1.33 6.09 -28.63
C ARG A 720 -0.67 4.90 -27.95
N PRO A 721 -1.25 4.35 -26.85
CA PRO A 721 -0.67 3.21 -26.16
C PRO A 721 -0.64 1.98 -27.06
N ALA A 722 0.40 1.16 -26.91
CA ALA A 722 0.46 -0.14 -27.56
C ALA A 722 -0.22 -1.18 -26.69
N ILE A 723 -1.27 -1.83 -27.22
CA ILE A 723 -2.04 -2.82 -26.48
C ILE A 723 -1.32 -4.17 -26.52
N PRO A 724 -0.94 -4.78 -25.38
CA PRO A 724 -0.19 -6.03 -25.36
C PRO A 724 -1.08 -7.27 -25.52
N TYR A 725 -2.32 -7.09 -25.93
CA TYR A 725 -3.31 -8.15 -26.09
C TYR A 725 -3.66 -8.37 -27.54
N VAL A 726 -4.04 -9.60 -27.85
CA VAL A 726 -4.65 -10.00 -29.12
C VAL A 726 -6.10 -10.36 -28.85
N LEU A 727 -7.04 -9.79 -29.59
CA LEU A 727 -8.44 -10.21 -29.56
C LEU A 727 -8.77 -10.94 -30.86
N THR A 728 -9.25 -12.17 -30.69
CA THR A 728 -9.64 -13.00 -31.84
C THR A 728 -11.08 -13.46 -31.69
N ALA A 729 -11.72 -13.72 -32.79
CA ALA A 729 -13.02 -14.43 -32.87
C ALA A 729 -13.00 -15.41 -34.04
N TYR A 730 -14.01 -16.23 -34.16
CA TYR A 730 -14.19 -17.09 -35.33
C TYR A 730 -15.26 -16.49 -36.24
N THR A 731 -15.05 -16.51 -37.53
CA THR A 731 -16.10 -16.21 -38.51
C THR A 731 -17.20 -17.26 -38.44
N HIS A 732 -18.33 -17.03 -39.11
CA HIS A 732 -19.40 -18.04 -39.23
C HIS A 732 -18.95 -19.31 -39.98
N ARG A 733 -17.82 -19.26 -40.69
CA ARG A 733 -17.19 -20.42 -41.38
C ARG A 733 -16.21 -21.17 -40.48
N GLY A 734 -16.01 -20.72 -39.21
CA GLY A 734 -15.06 -21.29 -38.30
C GLY A 734 -13.59 -20.90 -38.55
N GLU A 735 -13.35 -19.86 -39.36
CA GLU A 735 -12.01 -19.33 -39.59
C GLU A 735 -11.65 -18.31 -38.48
N PRO A 736 -10.46 -18.37 -37.88
CA PRO A 736 -10.05 -17.37 -36.88
C PRO A 736 -9.80 -16.03 -37.54
N VAL A 737 -10.34 -14.98 -36.97
CA VAL A 737 -10.08 -13.58 -37.34
C VAL A 737 -9.47 -12.82 -36.17
N THR A 738 -8.41 -12.06 -36.44
CA THR A 738 -7.79 -11.18 -35.44
C THR A 738 -8.45 -9.81 -35.55
N LEU A 739 -9.08 -9.37 -34.47
CA LEU A 739 -9.82 -8.10 -34.38
C LEU A 739 -8.95 -6.98 -33.82
N ILE A 740 -8.12 -7.31 -32.80
CA ILE A 740 -7.11 -6.41 -32.27
C ILE A 740 -5.78 -7.14 -32.29
N GLN A 741 -4.77 -6.52 -32.91
CA GLN A 741 -3.44 -7.06 -33.02
C GLN A 741 -2.55 -6.49 -31.92
N SER A 742 -1.85 -7.36 -31.19
CA SER A 742 -0.97 -6.95 -30.12
C SER A 742 0.15 -6.01 -30.59
N LEU A 743 0.35 -4.95 -29.82
CA LEU A 743 1.40 -3.95 -30.00
C LEU A 743 1.37 -3.21 -31.34
N ASP A 744 0.31 -3.36 -32.13
CA ASP A 744 0.07 -2.58 -33.35
C ASP A 744 -0.84 -1.38 -33.02
N ARG A 745 -0.29 -0.19 -33.14
CA ARG A 745 -1.03 1.07 -32.92
C ARG A 745 -2.01 1.40 -34.06
N ARG A 746 -1.95 0.68 -35.17
CA ARG A 746 -2.78 0.91 -36.37
C ARG A 746 -4.02 0.01 -36.37
N SER A 747 -3.91 -1.21 -35.88
CA SER A 747 -4.98 -2.20 -35.81
C SER A 747 -5.69 -2.17 -34.46
N GLN A 748 -6.44 -1.10 -34.23
CA GLN A 748 -7.20 -0.88 -32.98
C GLN A 748 -8.71 -1.04 -33.18
N SER A 749 -9.12 -1.54 -34.33
CA SER A 749 -10.50 -1.88 -34.62
C SER A 749 -10.57 -3.09 -35.55
N GLY A 750 -11.66 -3.82 -35.46
CA GLY A 750 -11.95 -4.98 -36.29
C GLY A 750 -13.43 -5.31 -36.23
N SER A 751 -13.90 -6.16 -37.11
CA SER A 751 -15.31 -6.54 -37.15
C SER A 751 -15.51 -8.04 -37.39
N VAL A 752 -16.62 -8.58 -36.88
CA VAL A 752 -17.05 -9.96 -37.14
C VAL A 752 -18.56 -10.03 -37.24
N SER A 753 -19.07 -10.66 -38.29
CA SER A 753 -20.50 -10.77 -38.56
C SER A 753 -21.10 -12.11 -38.08
N ARG A 754 -22.38 -12.07 -37.72
CA ARG A 754 -23.23 -13.21 -37.38
C ARG A 754 -24.62 -13.04 -37.95
N ASN A 755 -25.31 -14.16 -38.10
CA ASN A 755 -26.74 -14.11 -38.33
C ASN A 755 -27.45 -13.57 -37.10
N ILE A 756 -28.39 -12.65 -37.23
CA ILE A 756 -29.09 -12.01 -36.09
C ILE A 756 -29.86 -13.02 -35.25
N ALA A 757 -30.34 -14.12 -35.83
CA ALA A 757 -31.03 -15.20 -35.12
C ALA A 757 -30.09 -16.13 -34.36
N ALA A 758 -28.77 -16.07 -34.61
CA ALA A 758 -27.72 -16.83 -33.95
C ALA A 758 -26.54 -15.90 -33.65
N SER A 759 -26.81 -14.85 -32.91
CA SER A 759 -25.91 -13.71 -32.70
C SER A 759 -24.75 -13.98 -31.72
N GLU A 760 -24.68 -15.17 -31.12
CA GLU A 760 -23.63 -15.52 -30.17
C GLU A 760 -22.23 -15.56 -30.79
N VAL A 761 -21.30 -14.86 -30.19
CA VAL A 761 -19.89 -14.82 -30.59
C VAL A 761 -19.00 -15.06 -29.36
N GLU A 762 -18.05 -15.97 -29.51
CA GLU A 762 -16.94 -16.12 -28.57
C GLU A 762 -15.77 -15.25 -29.03
N PHE A 763 -15.37 -14.30 -28.18
CA PHE A 763 -14.16 -13.52 -28.34
C PHE A 763 -13.09 -14.07 -27.42
N THR A 764 -11.94 -14.38 -27.95
CA THR A 764 -10.80 -14.89 -27.18
C THR A 764 -9.76 -13.80 -27.03
N LEU A 765 -9.49 -13.40 -25.79
CA LEU A 765 -8.42 -12.48 -25.43
C LEU A 765 -7.16 -13.28 -25.13
N GLY A 766 -6.09 -13.03 -25.86
CA GLY A 766 -4.77 -13.60 -25.63
C GLY A 766 -3.73 -12.55 -25.29
N ASP A 767 -2.61 -12.99 -24.74
CA ASP A 767 -1.44 -12.13 -24.59
C ASP A 767 -0.66 -12.01 -25.91
N ALA A 768 0.37 -11.19 -25.87
CA ALA A 768 1.26 -10.97 -27.01
C ALA A 768 2.01 -12.24 -27.48
N ALA A 769 2.12 -13.24 -26.63
CA ALA A 769 2.76 -14.53 -26.94
C ALA A 769 1.76 -15.56 -27.48
N GLY A 770 0.46 -15.22 -27.54
CA GLY A 770 -0.61 -16.10 -28.03
C GLY A 770 -1.24 -17.00 -26.95
N HIS A 771 -0.90 -16.80 -25.68
CA HIS A 771 -1.56 -17.55 -24.61
C HIS A 771 -2.93 -16.97 -24.35
N GLU A 772 -3.94 -17.83 -24.33
CA GLU A 772 -5.31 -17.46 -23.97
C GLU A 772 -5.37 -16.94 -22.55
N LYS A 773 -6.00 -15.78 -22.35
CA LYS A 773 -6.21 -15.15 -21.04
C LYS A 773 -7.65 -15.27 -20.61
N TYR A 774 -8.59 -14.95 -21.50
CA TYR A 774 -10.00 -14.93 -21.19
C TYR A 774 -10.87 -15.10 -22.45
N LYS A 775 -12.07 -15.62 -22.24
CA LYS A 775 -13.09 -15.72 -23.27
C LYS A 775 -14.35 -14.95 -22.89
N PHE A 776 -14.79 -14.13 -23.80
CA PHE A 776 -16.05 -13.41 -23.69
C PHE A 776 -17.08 -14.07 -24.60
N LEU A 777 -18.16 -14.56 -24.03
CA LEU A 777 -19.29 -15.05 -24.79
C LEU A 777 -20.34 -13.94 -24.85
N ILE A 778 -20.58 -13.41 -26.03
CA ILE A 778 -21.42 -12.25 -26.26
C ILE A 778 -22.60 -12.65 -27.15
N SER A 779 -23.78 -12.25 -26.73
CA SER A 779 -24.99 -12.32 -27.55
C SER A 779 -25.70 -10.97 -27.52
N CYS A 780 -26.43 -10.67 -28.60
CA CYS A 780 -27.29 -9.49 -28.67
C CYS A 780 -28.76 -9.91 -28.60
N ASP A 781 -29.56 -9.13 -27.91
CA ASP A 781 -31.01 -9.17 -28.02
C ASP A 781 -31.45 -8.21 -29.13
N PRO A 782 -31.93 -8.71 -30.28
CA PRO A 782 -32.32 -7.88 -31.39
C PRO A 782 -33.45 -6.88 -31.09
N ASP A 783 -34.23 -7.15 -30.03
CA ASP A 783 -35.34 -6.28 -29.64
C ASP A 783 -34.85 -5.01 -28.89
N THR A 784 -33.56 -4.96 -28.54
CA THR A 784 -32.93 -3.77 -27.94
C THR A 784 -32.30 -2.82 -28.97
N PHE A 785 -32.37 -3.14 -30.27
CA PHE A 785 -31.75 -2.35 -31.31
C PHE A 785 -32.64 -1.19 -31.72
N GLU A 786 -32.02 -0.05 -31.97
CA GLU A 786 -32.70 1.16 -32.43
C GLU A 786 -32.35 1.47 -33.91
N PRO A 787 -33.31 1.89 -34.74
CA PRO A 787 -33.02 2.33 -36.07
C PRO A 787 -32.01 3.47 -36.08
N VAL A 788 -31.03 3.43 -37.00
CA VAL A 788 -29.95 4.41 -37.09
C VAL A 788 -29.61 4.69 -38.54
N THR A 789 -29.11 5.88 -38.83
CA THR A 789 -28.50 6.23 -40.12
C THR A 789 -26.97 6.13 -40.06
N TYR A 790 -26.31 6.02 -41.22
CA TYR A 790 -24.85 5.99 -41.22
C TYR A 790 -24.25 7.31 -40.70
N GLU A 791 -24.86 8.44 -41.02
CA GLU A 791 -24.43 9.75 -40.55
C GLU A 791 -24.41 9.84 -38.99
N GLU A 792 -25.35 9.17 -38.29
CA GLU A 792 -25.39 9.09 -36.84
C GLU A 792 -24.29 8.16 -36.31
N ILE A 793 -23.98 7.06 -36.99
CA ILE A 793 -22.86 6.18 -36.69
C ILE A 793 -21.55 6.93 -36.87
N GLU A 794 -21.37 7.62 -37.97
CA GLU A 794 -20.18 8.42 -38.26
C GLU A 794 -19.99 9.54 -37.26
N ALA A 795 -21.06 10.22 -36.85
CA ALA A 795 -21.02 11.26 -35.82
C ALA A 795 -20.57 10.71 -34.46
N SER A 796 -20.91 9.45 -34.15
CA SER A 796 -20.59 8.82 -32.85
C SER A 796 -19.23 8.13 -32.81
N TYR A 797 -18.79 7.53 -33.95
CA TYR A 797 -17.61 6.65 -33.97
C TYR A 797 -16.55 7.07 -35.02
N GLY A 798 -16.86 8.02 -35.86
CA GLY A 798 -15.94 8.54 -36.88
C GLY A 798 -15.39 7.45 -37.82
N GLU A 799 -14.11 7.58 -38.16
CA GLU A 799 -13.39 6.62 -39.04
C GLU A 799 -13.20 5.22 -38.40
N GLN A 800 -13.53 5.04 -37.11
CA GLN A 800 -13.39 3.75 -36.46
C GLN A 800 -14.39 2.70 -36.94
N ILE A 801 -15.54 3.14 -37.47
CA ILE A 801 -16.53 2.29 -38.16
C ILE A 801 -16.69 2.80 -39.59
N PRO A 802 -15.92 2.27 -40.54
CA PRO A 802 -15.96 2.74 -41.93
C PRO A 802 -17.30 2.41 -42.60
N GLN A 803 -17.82 3.34 -43.39
CA GLN A 803 -19.04 3.14 -44.16
C GLN A 803 -19.00 1.86 -45.01
N ALA A 804 -17.86 1.59 -45.68
CA ALA A 804 -17.69 0.41 -46.51
C ALA A 804 -17.91 -0.91 -45.75
N GLU A 805 -17.63 -0.96 -44.44
CA GLU A 805 -17.89 -2.14 -43.60
C GLU A 805 -19.35 -2.22 -43.14
N VAL A 806 -20.05 -1.08 -43.00
CA VAL A 806 -21.47 -1.03 -42.67
C VAL A 806 -22.33 -1.39 -43.88
N ASP A 807 -21.91 -0.96 -45.06
CA ASP A 807 -22.64 -1.19 -46.31
C ASP A 807 -22.66 -2.67 -46.77
N VAL A 808 -21.66 -3.46 -46.35
CA VAL A 808 -21.61 -4.91 -46.64
C VAL A 808 -22.39 -5.78 -45.65
N ILE A 809 -23.01 -5.21 -44.62
CA ILE A 809 -23.87 -5.96 -43.68
C ILE A 809 -25.13 -6.40 -44.44
N GLU A 810 -25.33 -7.70 -44.60
CA GLU A 810 -26.49 -8.26 -45.28
C GLU A 810 -27.77 -8.19 -44.43
N ASN A 811 -28.92 -8.18 -45.07
CA ASN A 811 -30.20 -8.18 -44.37
C ASN A 811 -30.36 -9.46 -43.52
N GLY A 812 -30.59 -9.31 -42.22
CA GLY A 812 -30.63 -10.42 -41.25
C GLY A 812 -29.28 -10.72 -40.58
N GLU A 813 -28.25 -9.89 -40.82
CA GLU A 813 -26.96 -9.99 -40.14
C GLU A 813 -26.76 -8.92 -39.08
N VAL A 814 -25.98 -9.24 -38.06
CA VAL A 814 -25.39 -8.31 -37.09
C VAL A 814 -23.87 -8.38 -37.19
N CYS A 815 -23.26 -7.21 -37.38
CA CYS A 815 -21.81 -7.04 -37.32
C CYS A 815 -21.39 -6.45 -35.98
N TYR A 816 -20.48 -7.10 -35.31
CA TYR A 816 -19.87 -6.60 -34.06
C TYR A 816 -18.59 -5.85 -34.39
N PHE A 817 -18.65 -4.54 -34.29
CA PHE A 817 -17.46 -3.70 -34.39
C PHE A 817 -16.76 -3.67 -33.05
N VAL A 818 -15.49 -4.01 -33.05
CA VAL A 818 -14.61 -3.99 -31.89
C VAL A 818 -13.78 -2.73 -31.97
N LEU A 819 -13.91 -1.85 -31.00
CA LEU A 819 -13.16 -0.60 -30.92
C LEU A 819 -12.35 -0.58 -29.67
N VAL A 820 -11.05 -0.28 -29.74
CA VAL A 820 -10.21 -0.12 -28.57
C VAL A 820 -10.60 1.16 -27.84
N ASP A 821 -10.84 1.03 -26.53
CA ASP A 821 -11.05 2.15 -25.63
C ASP A 821 -9.78 2.36 -24.77
N GLU A 822 -8.94 3.29 -25.21
CA GLU A 822 -7.67 3.60 -24.56
C GLU A 822 -7.87 4.14 -23.12
N GLY A 823 -8.92 4.94 -22.91
CA GLY A 823 -9.22 5.57 -21.62
C GLY A 823 -9.65 4.56 -20.56
N GLN A 824 -10.43 3.56 -20.96
CA GLN A 824 -10.95 2.52 -20.07
C GLN A 824 -10.05 1.27 -20.02
N TRP A 825 -8.97 1.23 -20.80
CA TRP A 825 -8.11 0.07 -20.98
C TRP A 825 -8.91 -1.19 -21.30
N GLY A 826 -9.64 -1.11 -22.39
CA GLY A 826 -10.56 -2.15 -22.83
C GLY A 826 -10.91 -2.04 -24.31
N PHE A 827 -11.95 -2.72 -24.68
CA PHE A 827 -12.56 -2.59 -25.99
C PHE A 827 -14.07 -2.47 -25.86
N THR A 828 -14.64 -1.67 -26.74
CA THR A 828 -16.08 -1.50 -26.85
C THR A 828 -16.58 -2.32 -28.02
N LEU A 829 -17.60 -3.13 -27.79
CA LEU A 829 -18.36 -3.80 -28.81
C LEU A 829 -19.55 -2.92 -29.21
N VAL A 830 -19.64 -2.65 -30.50
CA VAL A 830 -20.74 -1.89 -31.10
C VAL A 830 -21.44 -2.82 -32.12
N PRO A 831 -22.59 -3.39 -31.73
CA PRO A 831 -23.35 -4.24 -32.65
C PRO A 831 -24.19 -3.39 -33.58
N ILE A 832 -24.01 -3.56 -34.91
CA ILE A 832 -24.80 -2.93 -35.97
C ILE A 832 -25.44 -4.04 -36.79
N ALA A 833 -26.74 -3.99 -36.90
CA ALA A 833 -27.51 -4.98 -37.70
C ALA A 833 -28.21 -4.33 -38.86
N ARG A 834 -28.52 -5.15 -39.89
CA ARG A 834 -29.46 -4.77 -40.95
C ARG A 834 -30.69 -5.67 -40.86
N LYS A 835 -31.82 -5.06 -40.57
CA LYS A 835 -33.08 -5.75 -40.46
C LYS A 835 -34.13 -5.01 -41.32
N ASP A 836 -34.83 -5.74 -42.17
CA ASP A 836 -35.84 -5.16 -43.08
C ASP A 836 -35.29 -4.00 -43.92
N GLU A 837 -34.05 -4.17 -44.44
CA GLU A 837 -33.26 -3.18 -45.19
C GLU A 837 -32.91 -1.91 -44.39
N THR A 838 -33.16 -1.87 -43.07
CA THR A 838 -32.89 -0.74 -42.23
C THR A 838 -31.71 -1.05 -41.32
N LEU A 839 -30.75 -0.10 -41.18
CA LEU A 839 -29.68 -0.19 -40.19
C LEU A 839 -30.24 0.00 -38.79
N GLN A 840 -29.73 -0.83 -37.87
CA GLN A 840 -30.09 -0.79 -36.48
C GLN A 840 -28.83 -0.87 -35.61
N LEU A 841 -28.76 -0.01 -34.62
CA LEU A 841 -27.66 0.05 -33.64
C LEU A 841 -28.08 -0.61 -32.31
N GLY A 842 -27.34 -1.59 -31.87
CA GLY A 842 -27.53 -2.23 -30.56
C GLY A 842 -26.77 -1.52 -29.48
N PRO A 843 -27.03 -1.90 -28.21
CA PRO A 843 -26.36 -1.32 -27.05
C PRO A 843 -24.85 -1.64 -27.07
N ARG A 844 -24.04 -0.60 -26.89
CA ARG A 844 -22.58 -0.75 -26.77
C ARG A 844 -22.22 -1.48 -25.48
N GLN A 845 -21.24 -2.35 -25.54
CA GLN A 845 -20.74 -3.12 -24.39
C GLN A 845 -19.24 -2.88 -24.21
N LEU A 846 -18.84 -2.41 -23.04
CA LEU A 846 -17.43 -2.20 -22.72
C LEU A 846 -16.88 -3.44 -22.00
N HIS A 847 -15.78 -3.96 -22.51
CA HIS A 847 -15.03 -5.07 -21.93
C HIS A 847 -13.62 -4.62 -21.59
N SER A 848 -13.21 -4.86 -20.37
CA SER A 848 -11.85 -4.55 -19.93
C SER A 848 -10.85 -5.58 -20.42
N PHE A 849 -9.65 -5.14 -20.81
CA PHE A 849 -8.51 -6.04 -21.05
C PHE A 849 -7.98 -6.70 -19.78
N GLU A 850 -8.39 -6.21 -18.63
CA GLU A 850 -7.99 -6.73 -17.32
C GLU A 850 -9.21 -6.74 -16.40
N ASN A 851 -9.46 -7.89 -15.78
CA ASN A 851 -10.59 -8.09 -14.89
C ASN A 851 -10.07 -8.71 -13.58
N ASP A 852 -10.62 -8.29 -12.44
CA ASP A 852 -10.26 -8.79 -11.12
C ASP A 852 -10.47 -10.31 -10.99
N SER A 853 -11.42 -10.88 -11.71
CA SER A 853 -11.74 -12.33 -11.65
C SER A 853 -10.65 -13.24 -12.24
N TRP A 854 -9.77 -12.71 -13.08
CA TRP A 854 -8.67 -13.44 -13.72
C TRP A 854 -7.29 -12.84 -13.46
N MET A 855 -7.23 -11.72 -12.71
CA MET A 855 -5.98 -11.20 -12.18
C MET A 855 -5.50 -12.04 -11.00
N VAL A 856 -4.24 -12.44 -11.03
CA VAL A 856 -3.61 -13.17 -9.94
C VAL A 856 -3.44 -12.24 -8.73
N ASN A 857 -4.22 -12.49 -7.67
CA ASN A 857 -4.09 -11.79 -6.41
C ASN A 857 -3.67 -12.77 -5.32
N TYR A 858 -2.44 -12.66 -4.85
CA TYR A 858 -1.89 -13.55 -3.82
C TYR A 858 -2.54 -13.39 -2.45
N PHE A 859 -3.27 -12.30 -2.21
CA PHE A 859 -3.96 -12.05 -0.95
C PHE A 859 -5.41 -12.57 -0.93
N ASP A 860 -5.89 -13.15 -2.00
CA ASP A 860 -7.24 -13.70 -2.08
C ASP A 860 -7.34 -15.17 -1.64
N GLY A 861 -6.21 -15.83 -1.37
CA GLY A 861 -6.15 -17.20 -0.90
C GLY A 861 -6.52 -18.28 -1.92
N LEU A 862 -6.49 -17.96 -3.22
CA LEU A 862 -6.71 -18.93 -4.30
C LEU A 862 -5.43 -19.67 -4.69
N HIS A 863 -4.27 -19.19 -4.29
CA HIS A 863 -2.94 -19.71 -4.63
C HIS A 863 -2.24 -20.40 -3.47
#